data_751d1b090c6aea54a3e8a0e0efe188ab
#
_entry.id   751d1b090c6aea54a3e8a0e0efe188ab
#
_cell.length_a   1.000
_cell.length_b   1.000
_cell.length_c   1.000
_cell.angle_alpha   90.00
_cell.angle_beta   90.00
_cell.angle_gamma   90.00
#
_symmetry.space_group_name_H-M   'P 1'
#
loop_
_entity.id
_entity.type
_entity.pdbx_description
1 polymer ?
#
loop_
_entity_poly.entity_id
_entity_poly.type
_entity_poly.pdbx_seq_one_letter_code
_entity_poly.pdbx_strand_id
1 'polypeptide(L)'
;MAYSAETTTPDSSFAELHCLSNFSFLRGASHPEELVEEAARLGYQALALTDECSLAGVVRAHLAARKHQIKLIIGSEFVLDDGLKLVLLATDRTSYGNLSALITLARRQAEKGSYRLARTDLAAHFPQGCLAIWLANTQHRVDDGQWLKQLFADDLWLGIGIFLSGHDETCLREAEATARQLDIPIVACNDVHMHHRSRRALQDTLTAIRLGQPLAQLGYALFANGERHLRPRPRLAELYPPEWLQQTLVIAERCQFSLDELRYEYPQELVPTGHTPTSWLRQLTETGIQNRWPHGLPEKVRQQIEHELSLIADLAYEPYFLTVHDIVRYAREQGILCQGRGSAANSAVCFCLGITEVDPARMNLLFERFLSRERNEPPDIDVDFEHERREQVIQYIYQKYGRHRAALAATVITYRTRSAVRDVGKALGLNLAQVERLADSVDRWDGYQLMPESLKECGFDPDSPIVQRLAVLVQQIKGFPRHLSQHVGGFVIARDELSRLVPVENATMANRTVIQWEKDDLEAMGLLKVDVLALGMLSAIRKALVYLGQYCRPPVFPYETKPLRPPKAVVKVKTEPSPHVRGLGEGSKINALAYSNPLTPTLSREERELLQQPPEEKWPVSTVISATEETDSPNITWTLADIPAEDPAVYAMLQQADSIGVFQVESRAQMTMLPRLKPENYYDLVIEIAIVRPGPIQGEMVHPYLARRKGLEPVDYPSPEVKAVLERTLGIPIFQEQVMQLAMVAAGFSADEADQLRRAMAAWKRKGGLEPFERKLLDGMRARGYSQEFAQRIFQQIKGFGDYGFPESHSASFALLAYVSAWLKRHHPAAFCCALLNSQPMGFYGPSQLLQDARRHGVEVRPVDVQASQSQCSLEFPANAAPALRLGFNQVKGLSQSVATKIVQARGRQPFTSVTDLAARAGLDRQDLEYLAAADALKSLAGNRHRAFWAAGGVEALTPVFGTPEIAEATPLLKTPKPGQEVLADYASIRLSLREHPLGLLRERLRR
;
A
#
# COMPACT_ATOMS: atom_id res chain seq x y z
N MET A 1 29.72 69.14 -9.41
CA MET A 1 29.67 68.26 -10.55
C MET A 1 29.69 66.84 -10.02
N ALA A 2 28.52 66.20 -9.97
CA ALA A 2 28.35 64.84 -9.51
C ALA A 2 28.44 63.95 -10.74
N TYR A 3 29.45 63.08 -10.79
CA TYR A 3 29.54 61.99 -11.78
C TYR A 3 28.65 60.84 -11.27
N SER A 4 27.49 60.69 -11.87
CA SER A 4 26.70 59.48 -11.77
C SER A 4 27.31 58.43 -12.74
N ALA A 5 28.13 57.55 -12.20
CA ALA A 5 28.51 56.33 -12.93
C ALA A 5 27.38 55.33 -12.80
N GLU A 6 26.51 55.28 -13.79
CA GLU A 6 25.67 54.09 -14.04
C GLU A 6 26.60 52.94 -14.42
N THR A 7 27.02 52.14 -13.45
CA THR A 7 27.58 50.82 -13.71
C THR A 7 26.44 49.93 -14.20
N THR A 8 26.23 49.85 -15.50
CA THR A 8 25.48 48.74 -16.11
C THR A 8 26.25 47.45 -15.79
N THR A 9 25.81 46.76 -14.71
CA THR A 9 26.21 45.37 -14.52
C THR A 9 25.82 44.59 -15.78
N PRO A 10 26.72 43.86 -16.41
CA PRO A 10 26.32 43.01 -17.54
C PRO A 10 25.21 42.08 -17.08
N ASP A 11 24.18 41.96 -17.92
CA ASP A 11 23.05 41.04 -17.67
C ASP A 11 23.62 39.63 -17.61
N SER A 12 23.88 39.16 -16.39
CA SER A 12 24.50 37.86 -16.12
C SER A 12 23.42 36.79 -16.08
N SER A 13 22.66 36.64 -17.17
CA SER A 13 21.70 35.56 -17.36
C SER A 13 22.43 34.20 -17.29
N PHE A 14 21.84 33.22 -16.63
CA PHE A 14 22.45 31.92 -16.38
C PHE A 14 21.39 30.81 -16.32
N ALA A 15 21.75 29.61 -16.79
CA ALA A 15 20.98 28.38 -16.58
C ALA A 15 21.84 27.32 -15.89
N GLU A 16 21.37 26.71 -14.82
CA GLU A 16 22.06 25.55 -14.23
C GLU A 16 21.73 24.28 -14.98
N LEU A 17 22.77 23.57 -15.45
CA LEU A 17 22.59 22.39 -16.30
C LEU A 17 22.95 21.07 -15.63
N HIS A 18 23.48 21.09 -14.40
CA HIS A 18 23.86 19.90 -13.67
C HIS A 18 23.45 20.03 -12.19
N CYS A 19 22.27 19.51 -11.85
CA CYS A 19 21.69 19.61 -10.53
C CYS A 19 21.03 18.29 -10.09
N LEU A 20 21.46 17.75 -8.95
CA LEU A 20 20.98 16.52 -8.35
C LEU A 20 20.02 16.82 -7.18
N SER A 21 18.87 16.21 -7.18
CA SER A 21 17.96 16.24 -6.06
C SER A 21 18.19 15.05 -5.11
N ASN A 22 17.40 15.00 -4.03
CA ASN A 22 17.38 13.85 -3.12
C ASN A 22 16.80 12.57 -3.75
N PHE A 23 16.32 12.59 -5.00
CA PHE A 23 16.00 11.41 -5.81
C PHE A 23 17.23 10.74 -6.44
N SER A 24 18.40 11.38 -6.40
CA SER A 24 19.71 10.72 -6.41
C SER A 24 20.01 10.28 -4.97
N PHE A 25 19.44 9.14 -4.55
CA PHE A 25 19.38 8.71 -3.16
C PHE A 25 20.71 8.80 -2.42
N LEU A 26 20.72 9.50 -1.28
CA LEU A 26 21.89 9.75 -0.44
C LEU A 26 23.03 10.55 -1.14
N ARG A 27 22.75 11.22 -2.29
CA ARG A 27 23.66 12.12 -2.98
C ARG A 27 23.18 13.58 -2.90
N GLY A 28 21.95 13.88 -3.29
CA GLY A 28 21.38 15.22 -3.20
C GLY A 28 20.80 15.54 -1.81
N ALA A 29 21.08 16.76 -1.30
CA ALA A 29 20.61 17.22 0.03
C ALA A 29 19.46 18.22 -0.07
N SER A 30 18.70 18.20 -1.16
CA SER A 30 17.53 19.08 -1.35
C SER A 30 16.42 18.35 -2.09
N HIS A 31 15.17 18.72 -1.78
CA HIS A 31 14.02 18.30 -2.57
C HIS A 31 14.03 18.98 -3.96
N PRO A 32 13.44 18.38 -4.99
CA PRO A 32 13.31 19.01 -6.31
C PRO A 32 12.64 20.39 -6.22
N GLU A 33 11.62 20.53 -5.37
CA GLU A 33 10.88 21.77 -5.15
C GLU A 33 11.77 22.86 -4.56
N GLU A 34 12.65 22.53 -3.58
CA GLU A 34 13.59 23.48 -2.95
C GLU A 34 14.61 24.01 -3.96
N LEU A 35 15.07 23.15 -4.88
CA LEU A 35 16.02 23.53 -5.94
C LEU A 35 15.38 24.49 -6.94
N VAL A 36 14.16 24.19 -7.39
CA VAL A 36 13.43 25.03 -8.35
C VAL A 36 13.09 26.40 -7.73
N GLU A 37 12.60 26.44 -6.49
CA GLU A 37 12.26 27.66 -5.77
C GLU A 37 13.49 28.56 -5.59
N GLU A 38 14.61 27.99 -5.18
CA GLU A 38 15.86 28.74 -5.00
C GLU A 38 16.43 29.23 -6.33
N ALA A 39 16.41 28.43 -7.41
CA ALA A 39 16.84 28.85 -8.75
C ALA A 39 15.99 30.04 -9.25
N ALA A 40 14.67 30.00 -9.06
CA ALA A 40 13.78 31.10 -9.40
C ALA A 40 14.07 32.35 -8.55
N ARG A 41 14.33 32.19 -7.24
CA ARG A 41 14.69 33.29 -6.33
C ARG A 41 16.01 33.98 -6.74
N LEU A 42 16.96 33.19 -7.23
CA LEU A 42 18.26 33.70 -7.73
C LEU A 42 18.15 34.32 -9.14
N GLY A 43 16.99 34.19 -9.81
CA GLY A 43 16.73 34.75 -11.13
C GLY A 43 17.42 33.97 -12.24
N TYR A 44 17.57 32.67 -12.11
CA TYR A 44 18.05 31.79 -13.19
C TYR A 44 17.02 31.72 -14.32
N GLN A 45 17.52 31.61 -15.57
CA GLN A 45 16.67 31.47 -16.76
C GLN A 45 16.08 30.04 -16.86
N ALA A 46 16.89 29.05 -16.47
CA ALA A 46 16.46 27.65 -16.45
C ALA A 46 17.22 26.84 -15.39
N LEU A 47 16.63 25.73 -14.96
CA LEU A 47 17.25 24.72 -14.12
C LEU A 47 17.11 23.35 -14.78
N ALA A 48 18.19 22.63 -14.99
CA ALA A 48 18.14 21.21 -15.37
C ALA A 48 18.13 20.33 -14.11
N LEU A 49 17.13 19.46 -13.99
CA LEU A 49 17.16 18.38 -13.01
C LEU A 49 17.78 17.15 -13.65
N THR A 50 18.91 16.70 -13.08
CA THR A 50 19.78 15.67 -13.69
C THR A 50 20.12 14.55 -12.72
N ASP A 51 19.12 14.03 -12.02
CA ASP A 51 19.29 12.92 -11.07
C ASP A 51 19.98 11.71 -11.73
N GLU A 52 20.83 11.01 -10.97
CA GLU A 52 21.67 9.91 -11.46
C GLU A 52 20.85 8.72 -11.94
N CYS A 53 20.87 8.48 -13.25
CA CYS A 53 20.12 7.41 -13.95
C CYS A 53 18.66 7.34 -13.50
N SER A 54 17.99 8.50 -13.37
CA SER A 54 16.66 8.60 -12.77
C SER A 54 15.87 9.80 -13.27
N LEU A 55 14.55 9.61 -13.47
CA LEU A 55 13.56 10.66 -13.68
C LEU A 55 12.48 10.65 -12.56
N ALA A 56 12.80 10.09 -11.38
CA ALA A 56 11.84 9.95 -10.29
C ALA A 56 11.43 11.28 -9.64
N GLY A 57 12.29 12.31 -9.70
CA GLY A 57 12.04 13.64 -9.11
C GLY A 57 11.43 14.67 -10.07
N VAL A 58 11.35 14.35 -11.37
CA VAL A 58 11.04 15.37 -12.40
C VAL A 58 9.62 15.92 -12.33
N VAL A 59 8.63 15.12 -11.93
CA VAL A 59 7.22 15.57 -11.83
C VAL A 59 7.10 16.61 -10.74
N ARG A 60 7.71 16.40 -9.58
CA ARG A 60 7.72 17.37 -8.46
C ARG A 60 8.41 18.66 -8.86
N ALA A 61 9.56 18.57 -9.56
CA ALA A 61 10.24 19.73 -10.12
C ALA A 61 9.37 20.49 -11.13
N HIS A 62 8.65 19.76 -12.00
CA HIS A 62 7.76 20.35 -13.00
C HIS A 62 6.61 21.14 -12.35
N LEU A 63 5.95 20.60 -11.35
CA LEU A 63 4.90 21.29 -10.61
C LEU A 63 5.41 22.56 -9.91
N ALA A 64 6.61 22.49 -9.32
CA ALA A 64 7.28 23.66 -8.74
C ALA A 64 7.69 24.68 -9.79
N ALA A 65 8.21 24.25 -10.94
CA ALA A 65 8.63 25.13 -12.04
C ALA A 65 7.44 25.91 -12.62
N ARG A 66 6.29 25.28 -12.78
CA ARG A 66 5.02 25.95 -13.16
C ARG A 66 4.60 27.00 -12.14
N LYS A 67 4.69 26.69 -10.86
CA LYS A 67 4.34 27.59 -9.76
C LYS A 67 5.25 28.83 -9.73
N HIS A 68 6.55 28.65 -9.93
CA HIS A 68 7.56 29.70 -9.82
C HIS A 68 7.93 30.32 -11.19
N GLN A 69 7.28 29.89 -12.29
CA GLN A 69 7.46 30.39 -13.67
C GLN A 69 8.92 30.36 -14.14
N ILE A 70 9.66 29.31 -13.82
CA ILE A 70 11.03 29.06 -14.28
C ILE A 70 11.03 27.91 -15.29
N LYS A 71 11.89 27.97 -16.29
CA LYS A 71 12.06 26.88 -17.26
C LYS A 71 12.76 25.69 -16.60
N LEU A 72 12.13 24.52 -16.64
CA LEU A 72 12.72 23.25 -16.23
C LEU A 72 13.26 22.50 -17.45
N ILE A 73 14.50 22.03 -17.37
CA ILE A 73 15.11 21.15 -18.34
C ILE A 73 15.17 19.74 -17.73
N ILE A 74 14.75 18.74 -18.51
CA ILE A 74 14.78 17.34 -18.07
C ILE A 74 16.05 16.68 -18.56
N GLY A 75 16.81 16.10 -17.63
CA GLY A 75 18.05 15.38 -17.93
C GLY A 75 18.35 14.28 -16.94
N SER A 76 19.49 13.61 -17.13
CA SER A 76 19.99 12.62 -16.17
C SER A 76 21.52 12.52 -16.24
N GLU A 77 22.18 12.39 -15.08
CA GLU A 77 23.60 12.05 -14.96
C GLU A 77 23.78 10.54 -15.15
N PHE A 78 24.84 10.16 -15.84
CA PHE A 78 25.27 8.77 -15.98
C PHE A 78 26.75 8.62 -15.63
N VAL A 79 27.07 7.54 -14.95
CA VAL A 79 28.44 7.05 -14.73
C VAL A 79 28.52 5.70 -15.42
N LEU A 80 29.33 5.63 -16.51
CA LEU A 80 29.50 4.38 -17.22
C LEU A 80 30.36 3.38 -16.42
N ASP A 81 30.32 2.11 -16.78
CA ASP A 81 31.05 1.02 -16.11
C ASP A 81 32.55 1.27 -15.98
N ASP A 82 33.15 2.06 -16.85
CA ASP A 82 34.59 2.46 -16.88
C ASP A 82 34.85 3.79 -16.16
N GLY A 83 33.85 4.41 -15.56
CA GLY A 83 33.94 5.65 -14.80
C GLY A 83 33.77 6.95 -15.61
N LEU A 84 33.50 6.88 -16.92
CA LEU A 84 33.15 8.04 -17.74
C LEU A 84 31.84 8.65 -17.23
N LYS A 85 31.83 9.98 -17.02
CA LYS A 85 30.64 10.71 -16.52
C LYS A 85 30.11 11.67 -17.57
N LEU A 86 28.78 11.63 -17.76
CA LEU A 86 28.09 12.56 -18.65
C LEU A 86 26.70 12.90 -18.14
N VAL A 87 26.21 14.06 -18.53
CA VAL A 87 24.81 14.47 -18.37
C VAL A 87 24.18 14.47 -19.76
N LEU A 88 22.98 13.88 -19.86
CA LEU A 88 22.15 13.93 -21.06
C LEU A 88 20.92 14.78 -20.79
N LEU A 89 20.62 15.72 -21.71
CA LEU A 89 19.49 16.66 -21.62
C LEU A 89 18.54 16.42 -22.79
N ALA A 90 17.25 16.34 -22.51
CA ALA A 90 16.21 16.18 -23.52
C ALA A 90 15.88 17.51 -24.20
N THR A 91 15.86 17.54 -25.54
CA THR A 91 15.52 18.72 -26.34
C THR A 91 14.03 18.79 -26.68
N ASP A 92 13.43 17.64 -26.97
CA ASP A 92 12.06 17.48 -27.42
C ASP A 92 11.41 16.19 -26.84
N ARG A 93 10.17 15.92 -27.23
CA ARG A 93 9.43 14.73 -26.79
C ARG A 93 10.12 13.42 -27.20
N THR A 94 10.76 13.37 -28.36
CA THR A 94 11.42 12.16 -28.88
C THR A 94 12.70 11.87 -28.10
N SER A 95 13.54 12.86 -27.91
CA SER A 95 14.78 12.77 -27.14
C SER A 95 14.52 12.42 -25.67
N TYR A 96 13.44 12.97 -25.05
CA TYR A 96 12.98 12.55 -23.73
C TYR A 96 12.66 11.05 -23.69
N GLY A 97 11.90 10.56 -24.69
CA GLY A 97 11.59 9.13 -24.80
C GLY A 97 12.86 8.27 -24.95
N ASN A 98 13.85 8.74 -25.70
CA ASN A 98 15.13 8.05 -25.86
C ASN A 98 15.94 8.04 -24.55
N LEU A 99 15.97 9.16 -23.82
CA LEU A 99 16.59 9.25 -22.49
C LEU A 99 15.94 8.31 -21.49
N SER A 100 14.61 8.30 -21.42
CA SER A 100 13.85 7.41 -20.53
C SER A 100 14.08 5.93 -20.87
N ALA A 101 14.15 5.58 -22.15
CA ALA A 101 14.47 4.22 -22.59
C ALA A 101 15.90 3.80 -22.24
N LEU A 102 16.88 4.72 -22.34
CA LEU A 102 18.27 4.46 -21.93
C LEU A 102 18.37 4.21 -20.41
N ILE A 103 17.70 5.02 -19.59
CA ILE A 103 17.61 4.80 -18.14
C ILE A 103 16.98 3.42 -17.86
N THR A 104 15.91 3.08 -18.56
CA THR A 104 15.25 1.77 -18.46
C THR A 104 16.23 0.63 -18.76
N LEU A 105 16.99 0.73 -19.85
CA LEU A 105 18.00 -0.27 -20.21
C LEU A 105 19.02 -0.44 -19.09
N ALA A 106 19.62 0.67 -18.65
CA ALA A 106 20.66 0.65 -17.61
C ALA A 106 20.16 0.07 -16.27
N ARG A 107 18.94 0.45 -15.84
CA ARG A 107 18.33 -0.04 -14.61
C ARG A 107 17.93 -1.51 -14.68
N ARG A 108 17.51 -1.99 -15.85
CA ARG A 108 17.09 -3.38 -16.03
C ARG A 108 18.25 -4.36 -16.18
N GLN A 109 19.43 -3.89 -16.49
CA GLN A 109 20.66 -4.70 -16.54
C GLN A 109 21.28 -4.95 -15.14
N ALA A 110 20.75 -4.33 -14.09
CA ALA A 110 21.28 -4.42 -12.73
C ALA A 110 20.21 -4.81 -11.71
N GLU A 111 20.63 -5.12 -10.50
CA GLU A 111 19.72 -5.35 -9.36
C GLU A 111 19.01 -4.07 -8.97
N LYS A 112 17.88 -4.22 -8.27
CA LYS A 112 17.08 -3.10 -7.76
C LYS A 112 17.92 -2.14 -6.92
N GLY A 113 17.87 -0.85 -7.29
CA GLY A 113 18.60 0.22 -6.61
C GLY A 113 19.97 0.54 -7.21
N SER A 114 20.46 -0.24 -8.17
CA SER A 114 21.67 0.01 -8.95
C SER A 114 21.36 0.14 -10.44
N TYR A 115 22.34 0.47 -11.23
CA TYR A 115 22.27 0.45 -12.68
C TYR A 115 23.63 0.08 -13.27
N ARG A 116 23.65 -0.27 -14.54
CA ARG A 116 24.83 -0.62 -15.31
C ARG A 116 24.68 -0.08 -16.74
N LEU A 117 25.71 0.60 -17.23
CA LEU A 117 25.71 1.16 -18.58
C LEU A 117 27.14 1.12 -19.13
N ALA A 118 27.36 0.25 -20.12
CA ALA A 118 28.64 0.18 -20.85
C ALA A 118 28.65 1.15 -22.03
N ARG A 119 29.84 1.49 -22.56
CA ARG A 119 29.97 2.30 -23.79
C ARG A 119 29.28 1.65 -24.98
N THR A 120 29.34 0.33 -25.07
CA THR A 120 28.66 -0.45 -26.12
C THR A 120 27.14 -0.30 -26.04
N ASP A 121 26.58 -0.23 -24.83
CA ASP A 121 25.14 -0.05 -24.63
C ASP A 121 24.70 1.34 -25.04
N LEU A 122 25.48 2.38 -24.66
CA LEU A 122 25.19 3.76 -25.03
C LEU A 122 25.28 3.97 -26.56
N ALA A 123 26.25 3.33 -27.21
CA ALA A 123 26.41 3.41 -28.68
C ALA A 123 25.29 2.65 -29.42
N ALA A 124 24.89 1.46 -28.92
CA ALA A 124 23.86 0.64 -29.54
C ALA A 124 22.46 1.25 -29.36
N HIS A 125 22.21 1.92 -28.23
CA HIS A 125 20.95 2.55 -27.88
C HIS A 125 21.12 4.08 -27.78
N PHE A 126 21.80 4.66 -28.75
CA PHE A 126 22.13 6.09 -28.80
C PHE A 126 20.89 6.96 -28.57
N PRO A 127 20.87 7.85 -27.57
CA PRO A 127 19.73 8.70 -27.26
C PRO A 127 19.64 9.88 -28.24
N GLN A 128 19.25 9.60 -29.47
CA GLN A 128 19.14 10.57 -30.54
C GLN A 128 18.36 11.81 -30.13
N GLY A 129 18.87 12.99 -30.42
CA GLY A 129 18.32 14.29 -30.11
C GLY A 129 18.62 14.80 -28.69
N CYS A 130 19.23 14.00 -27.81
CA CYS A 130 19.75 14.50 -26.55
C CYS A 130 21.01 15.30 -26.71
N LEU A 131 21.19 16.38 -25.92
CA LEU A 131 22.45 17.08 -25.75
C LEU A 131 23.30 16.41 -24.69
N ALA A 132 24.60 16.32 -24.90
CA ALA A 132 25.53 15.69 -23.96
C ALA A 132 26.48 16.71 -23.33
N ILE A 133 26.65 16.65 -22.01
CA ILE A 133 27.67 17.40 -21.29
C ILE A 133 28.62 16.37 -20.67
N TRP A 134 29.84 16.32 -21.19
CA TRP A 134 30.91 15.51 -20.66
C TRP A 134 31.45 16.16 -19.38
N LEU A 135 31.33 15.50 -18.22
CA LEU A 135 31.81 16.03 -16.94
C LEU A 135 33.31 15.75 -16.77
N ALA A 136 34.14 16.74 -16.96
CA ALA A 136 35.59 16.62 -16.81
C ALA A 136 35.94 16.43 -15.31
N ASN A 137 36.80 15.45 -15.04
CA ASN A 137 37.42 15.23 -13.74
C ASN A 137 38.96 15.26 -13.90
N THR A 138 39.69 15.18 -12.80
CA THR A 138 41.16 15.17 -12.76
C THR A 138 41.82 13.97 -13.48
N GLN A 139 41.05 13.05 -14.02
CA GLN A 139 41.52 11.82 -14.70
C GLN A 139 40.90 11.68 -16.10
N HIS A 140 40.30 12.73 -16.68
CA HIS A 140 39.72 12.66 -18.01
C HIS A 140 40.77 12.36 -19.06
N ARG A 141 40.42 11.51 -20.03
CA ARG A 141 41.31 11.13 -21.14
C ARG A 141 40.83 11.77 -22.44
N VAL A 142 41.74 12.22 -23.24
CA VAL A 142 41.40 12.78 -24.58
C VAL A 142 40.65 11.76 -25.43
N ASP A 143 41.00 10.46 -25.33
CA ASP A 143 40.32 9.37 -26.04
C ASP A 143 38.83 9.27 -25.68
N ASP A 144 38.45 9.56 -24.43
CA ASP A 144 37.07 9.60 -23.99
C ASP A 144 36.29 10.70 -24.72
N GLY A 145 36.88 11.88 -24.80
CA GLY A 145 36.31 13.00 -25.54
C GLY A 145 36.19 12.75 -27.04
N GLN A 146 37.19 12.10 -27.65
CA GLN A 146 37.13 11.70 -29.06
C GLN A 146 36.00 10.75 -29.33
N TRP A 147 35.84 9.75 -28.49
CA TRP A 147 34.71 8.78 -28.57
C TRP A 147 33.37 9.47 -28.43
N LEU A 148 33.22 10.36 -27.44
CA LEU A 148 31.97 11.13 -27.26
C LEU A 148 31.68 12.05 -28.44
N LYS A 149 32.73 12.73 -29.00
CA LYS A 149 32.58 13.59 -30.17
C LYS A 149 32.15 12.79 -31.42
N GLN A 150 32.66 11.58 -31.60
CA GLN A 150 32.20 10.70 -32.69
C GLN A 150 30.73 10.32 -32.52
N LEU A 151 30.24 10.20 -31.27
CA LEU A 151 28.89 9.79 -30.99
C LEU A 151 27.88 10.95 -31.05
N PHE A 152 28.20 12.11 -30.43
CA PHE A 152 27.30 13.25 -30.27
C PHE A 152 27.57 14.40 -31.26
N ALA A 153 28.69 14.39 -31.99
CA ALA A 153 29.10 15.43 -32.95
C ALA A 153 29.03 16.85 -32.34
N ASP A 154 28.14 17.71 -32.86
CA ASP A 154 27.97 19.10 -32.43
C ASP A 154 27.01 19.23 -31.21
N ASP A 155 26.50 18.12 -30.71
CA ASP A 155 25.62 18.07 -29.53
C ASP A 155 26.38 17.75 -28.23
N LEU A 156 27.72 17.98 -28.23
CA LEU A 156 28.62 17.69 -27.11
C LEU A 156 29.25 18.97 -26.55
N TRP A 157 29.20 19.14 -25.24
CA TRP A 157 29.93 20.17 -24.48
C TRP A 157 30.83 19.53 -23.43
N LEU A 158 31.92 20.23 -23.07
CA LEU A 158 32.76 19.90 -21.92
C LEU A 158 32.28 20.70 -20.69
N GLY A 159 31.69 20.05 -19.70
CA GLY A 159 31.20 20.65 -18.48
C GLY A 159 32.30 20.86 -17.45
N ILE A 160 32.46 22.08 -16.97
CA ILE A 160 33.47 22.44 -15.97
C ILE A 160 32.81 23.04 -14.72
N GLY A 161 33.20 22.53 -13.54
CA GLY A 161 32.81 23.05 -12.24
C GLY A 161 33.97 23.65 -11.45
N ILE A 162 33.83 24.88 -10.95
CA ILE A 162 34.81 25.53 -10.07
C ILE A 162 34.32 25.45 -8.63
N PHE A 163 35.00 24.66 -7.78
CA PHE A 163 34.57 24.33 -6.41
C PHE A 163 35.47 24.93 -5.33
N LEU A 164 36.45 25.78 -5.66
CA LEU A 164 37.39 26.37 -4.72
C LEU A 164 38.11 25.30 -3.85
N SER A 165 38.51 24.21 -4.50
CA SER A 165 39.08 23.03 -3.82
C SER A 165 40.62 23.06 -3.75
N GLY A 166 41.27 24.06 -4.36
CA GLY A 166 42.72 24.16 -4.48
C GLY A 166 43.31 23.39 -5.68
N HIS A 167 42.52 22.60 -6.41
CA HIS A 167 42.90 21.89 -7.62
C HIS A 167 42.29 22.50 -8.88
N ASP A 168 41.42 23.49 -8.73
CA ASP A 168 40.61 24.04 -9.81
C ASP A 168 41.48 24.58 -10.98
N GLU A 169 42.55 25.28 -10.68
CA GLU A 169 43.42 25.86 -11.74
C GLU A 169 44.08 24.80 -12.63
N THR A 170 44.45 23.65 -12.04
CA THR A 170 45.01 22.53 -12.80
C THR A 170 43.93 21.89 -13.68
N CYS A 171 42.77 21.62 -13.11
CA CYS A 171 41.63 21.07 -13.82
C CYS A 171 41.19 21.97 -14.98
N LEU A 172 41.16 23.29 -14.75
CA LEU A 172 40.82 24.29 -15.77
C LEU A 172 41.77 24.27 -16.95
N ARG A 173 43.08 24.30 -16.70
CA ARG A 173 44.09 24.27 -17.76
C ARG A 173 44.02 22.99 -18.60
N GLU A 174 43.88 21.85 -17.95
CA GLU A 174 43.74 20.55 -18.63
C GLU A 174 42.45 20.48 -19.47
N ALA A 175 41.33 20.93 -18.93
CA ALA A 175 40.05 20.93 -19.60
C ALA A 175 40.05 21.88 -20.81
N GLU A 176 40.60 23.09 -20.69
CA GLU A 176 40.76 24.02 -21.80
C GLU A 176 41.65 23.48 -22.92
N ALA A 177 42.77 22.79 -22.56
CA ALA A 177 43.62 22.17 -23.52
C ALA A 177 42.89 21.05 -24.30
N THR A 178 42.13 20.20 -23.57
CA THR A 178 41.34 19.13 -24.14
C THR A 178 40.21 19.66 -25.03
N ALA A 179 39.52 20.71 -24.62
CA ALA A 179 38.44 21.34 -25.37
C ALA A 179 38.95 21.91 -26.69
N ARG A 180 40.11 22.61 -26.68
CA ARG A 180 40.76 23.11 -27.88
C ARG A 180 41.25 22.01 -28.82
N GLN A 181 41.84 20.93 -28.26
CA GLN A 181 42.34 19.80 -29.06
C GLN A 181 41.19 19.07 -29.76
N LEU A 182 40.06 18.93 -29.10
CA LEU A 182 38.89 18.20 -29.61
C LEU A 182 37.88 19.10 -30.32
N ASP A 183 38.06 20.40 -30.29
CA ASP A 183 37.12 21.39 -30.82
C ASP A 183 35.73 21.16 -30.23
N ILE A 184 35.63 21.15 -28.87
CA ILE A 184 34.40 20.98 -28.10
C ILE A 184 34.18 22.27 -27.28
N PRO A 185 32.98 22.88 -27.30
CA PRO A 185 32.68 24.05 -26.47
C PRO A 185 32.66 23.71 -24.98
N ILE A 186 33.15 24.65 -24.17
CA ILE A 186 33.10 24.53 -22.70
C ILE A 186 31.82 25.16 -22.16
N VAL A 187 31.20 24.54 -21.15
CA VAL A 187 30.03 25.04 -20.44
C VAL A 187 30.23 25.01 -18.94
N ALA A 188 29.79 26.07 -18.25
CA ALA A 188 29.80 26.14 -16.79
C ALA A 188 28.78 25.18 -16.17
N CYS A 189 29.21 24.33 -15.23
CA CYS A 189 28.37 23.39 -14.48
C CYS A 189 28.74 23.44 -13.01
N ASN A 190 27.74 23.60 -12.09
CA ASN A 190 28.05 23.72 -10.68
C ASN A 190 27.95 22.39 -9.91
N ASP A 191 27.55 21.28 -10.56
CA ASP A 191 27.35 19.98 -9.91
C ASP A 191 26.61 20.15 -8.57
N VAL A 192 25.41 20.74 -8.66
CA VAL A 192 24.63 21.16 -7.50
C VAL A 192 24.07 19.96 -6.78
N HIS A 193 24.33 19.84 -5.47
CA HIS A 193 23.81 18.81 -4.57
C HIS A 193 22.89 19.38 -3.49
N MET A 194 22.83 20.69 -3.35
CA MET A 194 22.02 21.37 -2.32
C MET A 194 21.56 22.75 -2.82
N HIS A 195 20.35 23.14 -2.47
CA HIS A 195 19.83 24.47 -2.84
C HIS A 195 20.55 25.61 -2.12
N HIS A 196 20.98 25.38 -0.88
CA HIS A 196 21.65 26.39 -0.06
C HIS A 196 22.85 25.82 0.69
N ARG A 197 23.92 26.62 0.86
CA ARG A 197 25.18 26.23 1.51
C ARG A 197 25.01 25.68 2.94
N SER A 198 23.97 26.09 3.66
CA SER A 198 23.67 25.60 5.03
C SER A 198 23.31 24.12 5.09
N ARG A 199 22.96 23.49 3.95
CA ARG A 199 22.69 22.04 3.85
C ARG A 199 23.96 21.18 3.88
N ARG A 200 25.14 21.79 3.96
CA ARG A 200 26.42 21.06 3.93
C ARG A 200 26.50 19.94 4.99
N ALA A 201 26.06 20.19 6.23
CA ALA A 201 26.10 19.18 7.28
C ALA A 201 25.21 17.97 6.97
N LEU A 202 24.05 18.21 6.35
CA LEU A 202 23.17 17.16 5.85
C LEU A 202 23.82 16.39 4.70
N GLN A 203 24.43 17.10 3.73
CA GLN A 203 25.15 16.49 2.59
C GLN A 203 26.24 15.53 3.05
N ASP A 204 27.05 15.92 4.04
CA ASP A 204 28.10 15.09 4.61
C ASP A 204 27.51 13.88 5.34
N THR A 205 26.39 14.08 6.05
CA THR A 205 25.66 12.99 6.74
C THR A 205 25.10 11.97 5.74
N LEU A 206 24.50 12.43 4.63
CA LEU A 206 24.01 11.54 3.56
C LEU A 206 25.14 10.72 2.95
N THR A 207 26.32 11.35 2.74
CA THR A 207 27.53 10.64 2.27
C THR A 207 27.97 9.57 3.27
N ALA A 208 27.94 9.86 4.58
CA ALA A 208 28.27 8.91 5.63
C ALA A 208 27.30 7.72 5.64
N ILE A 209 26.00 7.97 5.51
CA ILE A 209 24.97 6.93 5.41
C ILE A 209 25.19 6.07 4.16
N ARG A 210 25.45 6.68 3.01
CA ARG A 210 25.69 6.00 1.73
C ARG A 210 26.91 5.08 1.78
N LEU A 211 28.01 5.53 2.39
CA LEU A 211 29.24 4.75 2.51
C LEU A 211 29.26 3.80 3.70
N GLY A 212 28.23 3.87 4.58
CA GLY A 212 28.11 3.01 5.76
C GLY A 212 29.19 3.24 6.85
N GLN A 213 29.81 4.43 6.86
CA GLN A 213 30.92 4.77 7.76
C GLN A 213 30.61 6.03 8.55
N PRO A 214 31.09 6.17 9.81
CA PRO A 214 30.99 7.41 10.57
C PRO A 214 31.69 8.59 9.89
N LEU A 215 31.14 9.78 10.01
CA LEU A 215 31.70 11.03 9.43
C LEU A 215 33.18 11.24 9.75
N ALA A 216 33.61 10.92 10.98
CA ALA A 216 35.00 11.08 11.41
C ALA A 216 36.00 10.19 10.65
N GLN A 217 35.54 9.17 9.92
CA GLN A 217 36.39 8.20 9.18
C GLN A 217 36.41 8.48 7.68
N LEU A 218 35.57 9.41 7.17
CA LEU A 218 35.38 9.59 5.73
C LEU A 218 36.49 10.39 5.03
N GLY A 219 37.15 11.30 5.73
CA GLY A 219 38.26 12.08 5.17
C GLY A 219 37.94 12.69 3.83
N TYR A 220 38.72 12.37 2.80
CA TYR A 220 38.56 12.86 1.43
C TYR A 220 37.35 12.32 0.66
N ALA A 221 36.58 11.42 1.23
CA ALA A 221 35.32 10.99 0.62
C ALA A 221 34.21 12.07 0.76
N LEU A 222 34.41 13.05 1.63
CA LEU A 222 33.55 14.22 1.75
C LEU A 222 33.98 15.30 0.74
N PHE A 223 33.03 16.15 0.33
CA PHE A 223 33.40 17.33 -0.45
C PHE A 223 34.30 18.29 0.37
N ALA A 224 35.26 18.92 -0.25
CA ALA A 224 36.20 19.80 0.45
C ALA A 224 35.53 21.00 1.12
N ASN A 225 34.43 21.47 0.55
CA ASN A 225 33.71 22.65 1.04
C ASN A 225 32.20 22.58 0.67
N GLY A 226 31.45 23.64 0.90
CA GLY A 226 30.00 23.72 0.60
C GLY A 226 29.69 24.39 -0.74
N GLU A 227 30.57 24.36 -1.73
CA GLU A 227 30.41 25.13 -2.98
C GLU A 227 29.43 24.46 -3.98
N ARG A 228 28.99 23.21 -3.75
CA ARG A 228 28.03 22.50 -4.63
C ARG A 228 26.59 22.88 -4.28
N HIS A 229 26.31 24.20 -4.33
CA HIS A 229 24.98 24.77 -4.09
C HIS A 229 24.61 25.77 -5.19
N LEU A 230 23.33 26.13 -5.29
CA LEU A 230 22.87 27.20 -6.19
C LEU A 230 23.47 28.53 -5.75
N ARG A 231 24.28 29.16 -6.60
CA ARG A 231 25.07 30.36 -6.31
C ARG A 231 24.39 31.59 -6.86
N PRO A 232 24.52 32.78 -6.20
CA PRO A 232 24.05 34.05 -6.78
C PRO A 232 24.73 34.33 -8.12
N ARG A 233 23.99 34.85 -9.12
CA ARG A 233 24.52 35.18 -10.48
C ARG A 233 25.76 36.06 -10.45
N PRO A 234 25.90 37.13 -9.64
CA PRO A 234 27.15 37.91 -9.55
C PRO A 234 28.36 37.01 -9.19
N ARG A 235 28.15 36.03 -8.28
CA ARG A 235 29.24 35.10 -7.91
C ARG A 235 29.63 34.18 -9.04
N LEU A 236 28.70 33.76 -9.87
CA LEU A 236 29.00 32.98 -11.07
C LEU A 236 29.79 33.78 -12.12
N ALA A 237 29.44 35.04 -12.32
CA ALA A 237 30.17 35.96 -13.22
C ALA A 237 31.60 36.26 -12.74
N GLU A 238 31.89 36.18 -11.43
CA GLU A 238 33.24 36.27 -10.88
C GLU A 238 34.08 34.98 -11.14
N LEU A 239 33.43 33.83 -11.15
CA LEU A 239 34.08 32.51 -11.18
C LEU A 239 34.33 32.00 -12.61
N TYR A 240 33.40 32.27 -13.52
CA TYR A 240 33.43 31.70 -14.86
C TYR A 240 33.61 32.76 -15.94
N PRO A 241 34.35 32.44 -17.04
CA PRO A 241 34.38 33.26 -18.22
C PRO A 241 32.98 33.50 -18.82
N PRO A 242 32.66 34.70 -19.33
CA PRO A 242 31.33 35.01 -19.87
C PRO A 242 30.89 34.05 -20.99
N GLU A 243 31.81 33.60 -21.83
CA GLU A 243 31.54 32.67 -22.93
C GLU A 243 31.04 31.29 -22.42
N TRP A 244 31.52 30.81 -21.27
CA TRP A 244 31.06 29.54 -20.66
C TRP A 244 29.67 29.67 -20.04
N LEU A 245 29.36 30.84 -19.46
CA LEU A 245 28.03 31.17 -19.00
C LEU A 245 27.04 31.31 -20.15
N GLN A 246 27.47 31.95 -21.28
CA GLN A 246 26.66 32.06 -22.51
C GLN A 246 26.26 30.67 -23.06
N GLN A 247 27.18 29.69 -23.01
CA GLN A 247 26.89 28.34 -23.48
C GLN A 247 25.76 27.68 -22.67
N THR A 248 25.57 28.03 -21.39
CA THR A 248 24.45 27.51 -20.61
C THR A 248 23.11 27.94 -21.20
N LEU A 249 23.01 29.16 -21.71
CA LEU A 249 21.81 29.69 -22.33
C LEU A 249 21.56 29.05 -23.70
N VAL A 250 22.62 28.85 -24.51
CA VAL A 250 22.52 28.15 -25.81
C VAL A 250 21.93 26.76 -25.64
N ILE A 251 22.39 25.99 -24.63
CA ILE A 251 21.87 24.67 -24.32
C ILE A 251 20.42 24.78 -23.82
N ALA A 252 20.15 25.74 -22.92
CA ALA A 252 18.81 25.93 -22.37
C ALA A 252 17.80 26.31 -23.46
N GLU A 253 18.17 27.13 -24.45
CA GLU A 253 17.30 27.47 -25.58
C GLU A 253 16.96 26.26 -26.45
N ARG A 254 17.90 25.33 -26.64
CA ARG A 254 17.70 24.10 -27.43
C ARG A 254 16.79 23.10 -26.74
N CYS A 255 16.70 23.08 -25.41
CA CYS A 255 15.87 22.18 -24.62
C CYS A 255 14.44 22.75 -24.52
N GLN A 256 13.53 22.31 -25.38
CA GLN A 256 12.14 22.83 -25.44
C GLN A 256 11.10 21.89 -24.83
N PHE A 257 11.48 20.68 -24.51
CA PHE A 257 10.55 19.67 -23.98
C PHE A 257 9.93 20.06 -22.64
N SER A 258 8.62 19.86 -22.52
CA SER A 258 7.86 19.95 -21.27
C SER A 258 7.15 18.62 -20.98
N LEU A 259 7.02 18.25 -19.70
CA LEU A 259 6.22 17.10 -19.30
C LEU A 259 4.73 17.25 -19.70
N ASP A 260 4.22 18.48 -19.91
CA ASP A 260 2.88 18.73 -20.44
C ASP A 260 2.65 18.16 -21.86
N GLU A 261 3.72 17.80 -22.60
CA GLU A 261 3.64 17.16 -23.91
C GLU A 261 3.38 15.66 -23.85
N LEU A 262 3.54 15.04 -22.67
CA LEU A 262 3.29 13.62 -22.52
C LEU A 262 1.81 13.31 -22.75
N ARG A 263 1.56 12.32 -23.59
CA ARG A 263 0.21 11.78 -23.84
C ARG A 263 0.22 10.32 -23.45
N TYR A 264 -0.73 9.97 -22.60
CA TYR A 264 -0.93 8.60 -22.15
C TYR A 264 -2.15 8.02 -22.88
N GLU A 265 -1.98 6.88 -23.50
CA GLU A 265 -3.05 6.18 -24.20
C GLU A 265 -3.19 4.75 -23.69
N TYR A 266 -4.43 4.36 -23.48
CA TYR A 266 -4.79 3.01 -23.05
C TYR A 266 -4.77 2.01 -24.21
N PRO A 267 -4.50 0.72 -23.95
CA PRO A 267 -4.63 -0.34 -24.95
C PRO A 267 -6.03 -0.41 -25.54
N GLN A 268 -6.15 -0.55 -26.86
CA GLN A 268 -7.42 -0.64 -27.57
C GLN A 268 -7.70 -2.03 -28.15
N GLU A 269 -6.76 -2.97 -28.06
CA GLU A 269 -6.86 -4.32 -28.60
C GLU A 269 -7.95 -5.20 -27.95
N LEU A 270 -8.62 -4.72 -26.91
CA LEU A 270 -9.75 -5.40 -26.25
C LEU A 270 -11.06 -5.23 -27.00
N VAL A 271 -11.10 -4.33 -27.99
CA VAL A 271 -12.31 -4.05 -28.77
C VAL A 271 -12.33 -4.96 -30.00
N PRO A 272 -13.36 -5.82 -30.16
CA PRO A 272 -13.47 -6.70 -31.34
C PRO A 272 -13.60 -5.92 -32.63
N THR A 273 -13.17 -6.53 -33.73
CA THR A 273 -13.32 -5.98 -35.09
C THR A 273 -14.81 -5.65 -35.38
N GLY A 274 -15.10 -4.46 -35.87
CA GLY A 274 -16.45 -3.98 -36.14
C GLY A 274 -17.12 -3.21 -34.98
N HIS A 275 -16.48 -3.09 -33.84
CA HIS A 275 -16.93 -2.26 -32.72
C HIS A 275 -16.01 -1.07 -32.48
N THR A 276 -16.57 -0.01 -31.90
CA THR A 276 -15.84 1.07 -31.24
C THR A 276 -15.73 0.75 -29.74
N PRO A 277 -14.79 1.35 -28.98
CA PRO A 277 -14.75 1.20 -27.52
C PRO A 277 -16.10 1.48 -26.85
N THR A 278 -16.79 2.54 -27.27
CA THR A 278 -18.12 2.95 -26.78
C THR A 278 -19.19 1.88 -27.07
N SER A 279 -19.26 1.38 -28.32
CA SER A 279 -20.26 0.36 -28.70
C SER A 279 -20.00 -0.97 -27.99
N TRP A 280 -18.73 -1.33 -27.79
CA TRP A 280 -18.36 -2.56 -27.11
C TRP A 280 -18.65 -2.50 -25.59
N LEU A 281 -18.29 -1.40 -24.93
CA LEU A 281 -18.61 -1.19 -23.51
C LEU A 281 -20.13 -1.23 -23.28
N ARG A 282 -20.91 -0.59 -24.14
CA ARG A 282 -22.38 -0.63 -24.08
C ARG A 282 -22.91 -2.06 -24.23
N GLN A 283 -22.41 -2.82 -25.19
CA GLN A 283 -22.84 -4.22 -25.39
C GLN A 283 -22.55 -5.09 -24.17
N LEU A 284 -21.35 -4.96 -23.58
CA LEU A 284 -21.00 -5.69 -22.35
C LEU A 284 -21.90 -5.28 -21.18
N THR A 285 -22.22 -3.99 -21.07
CA THR A 285 -23.12 -3.47 -20.03
C THR A 285 -24.54 -4.02 -20.19
N GLU A 286 -25.10 -4.04 -21.41
CA GLU A 286 -26.42 -4.63 -21.67
C GLU A 286 -26.47 -6.13 -21.39
N THR A 287 -25.40 -6.86 -21.73
CA THR A 287 -25.27 -8.28 -21.34
C THR A 287 -25.25 -8.45 -19.82
N GLY A 288 -24.55 -7.54 -19.13
CA GLY A 288 -24.51 -7.52 -17.68
C GLY A 288 -25.87 -7.22 -17.05
N ILE A 289 -26.66 -6.30 -17.63
CA ILE A 289 -28.02 -6.00 -17.19
C ILE A 289 -28.91 -7.25 -17.22
N GLN A 290 -28.88 -7.99 -18.33
CA GLN A 290 -29.65 -9.23 -18.48
C GLN A 290 -29.28 -10.28 -17.41
N ASN A 291 -28.00 -10.38 -17.08
CA ASN A 291 -27.50 -11.33 -16.06
C ASN A 291 -27.85 -10.89 -14.63
N ARG A 292 -27.80 -9.57 -14.33
CA ARG A 292 -28.00 -9.02 -12.97
C ARG A 292 -29.49 -8.82 -12.63
N TRP A 293 -30.33 -8.48 -13.61
CA TRP A 293 -31.76 -8.24 -13.42
C TRP A 293 -32.60 -9.05 -14.44
N PRO A 294 -32.63 -10.40 -14.30
CA PRO A 294 -33.38 -11.27 -15.23
C PRO A 294 -34.90 -11.01 -15.24
N HIS A 295 -35.42 -10.39 -14.17
CA HIS A 295 -36.85 -10.06 -14.04
C HIS A 295 -37.19 -8.60 -14.36
N GLY A 296 -36.26 -7.81 -14.87
CA GLY A 296 -36.42 -6.43 -15.26
C GLY A 296 -35.58 -5.45 -14.49
N LEU A 297 -35.00 -4.49 -15.19
CA LEU A 297 -34.18 -3.42 -14.65
C LEU A 297 -35.02 -2.29 -14.07
N PRO A 298 -34.80 -1.82 -12.82
CA PRO A 298 -35.48 -0.62 -12.30
C PRO A 298 -35.16 0.62 -13.13
N GLU A 299 -36.21 1.43 -13.46
CA GLU A 299 -36.08 2.60 -14.31
C GLU A 299 -35.01 3.60 -13.81
N LYS A 300 -34.92 3.83 -12.49
CA LYS A 300 -33.89 4.68 -11.87
C LYS A 300 -32.48 4.20 -12.21
N VAL A 301 -32.26 2.88 -12.19
CA VAL A 301 -30.93 2.30 -12.50
C VAL A 301 -30.63 2.39 -13.99
N ARG A 302 -31.64 2.26 -14.87
CA ARG A 302 -31.49 2.45 -16.32
C ARG A 302 -31.02 3.88 -16.62
N GLN A 303 -31.65 4.87 -16.02
CA GLN A 303 -31.27 6.27 -16.18
C GLN A 303 -29.84 6.53 -15.69
N GLN A 304 -29.45 5.91 -14.56
CA GLN A 304 -28.09 6.01 -14.05
C GLN A 304 -27.07 5.39 -15.02
N ILE A 305 -27.33 4.20 -15.56
CA ILE A 305 -26.45 3.53 -16.52
C ILE A 305 -26.24 4.38 -17.77
N GLU A 306 -27.32 4.98 -18.34
CA GLU A 306 -27.21 5.83 -19.51
C GLU A 306 -26.39 7.09 -19.21
N HIS A 307 -26.58 7.71 -18.05
CA HIS A 307 -25.80 8.84 -17.60
C HIS A 307 -24.31 8.48 -17.46
N GLU A 308 -24.01 7.35 -16.81
CA GLU A 308 -22.64 6.87 -16.63
C GLU A 308 -21.94 6.58 -17.97
N LEU A 309 -22.63 5.87 -18.89
CA LEU A 309 -22.08 5.56 -20.22
C LEU A 309 -21.81 6.81 -21.04
N SER A 310 -22.71 7.82 -20.97
CA SER A 310 -22.50 9.11 -21.63
C SER A 310 -21.26 9.82 -21.10
N LEU A 311 -21.09 9.87 -19.76
CA LEU A 311 -19.97 10.55 -19.14
C LEU A 311 -18.63 9.82 -19.39
N ILE A 312 -18.62 8.49 -19.40
CA ILE A 312 -17.45 7.67 -19.75
C ILE A 312 -17.02 7.96 -21.19
N ALA A 313 -17.99 8.07 -22.12
CA ALA A 313 -17.73 8.36 -23.54
C ALA A 313 -17.20 9.80 -23.74
N ASP A 314 -17.81 10.79 -23.09
CA ASP A 314 -17.39 12.20 -23.16
C ASP A 314 -15.93 12.40 -22.71
N LEU A 315 -15.47 11.57 -21.75
CA LEU A 315 -14.13 11.62 -21.19
C LEU A 315 -13.16 10.59 -21.81
N ALA A 316 -13.62 9.78 -22.78
CA ALA A 316 -12.85 8.75 -23.49
C ALA A 316 -12.17 7.70 -22.54
N TYR A 317 -12.87 7.30 -21.45
CA TYR A 317 -12.36 6.29 -20.49
C TYR A 317 -12.85 4.86 -20.77
N GLU A 318 -13.55 4.59 -21.87
CA GLU A 318 -14.02 3.23 -22.22
C GLU A 318 -12.89 2.18 -22.24
N PRO A 319 -11.69 2.46 -22.81
CA PRO A 319 -10.60 1.49 -22.81
C PRO A 319 -10.14 1.11 -21.39
N TYR A 320 -10.23 2.03 -20.43
CA TYR A 320 -9.92 1.77 -19.03
C TYR A 320 -10.91 0.79 -18.40
N PHE A 321 -12.21 1.05 -18.53
CA PHE A 321 -13.26 0.15 -18.03
C PHE A 321 -13.15 -1.24 -18.66
N LEU A 322 -12.89 -1.31 -19.97
CA LEU A 322 -12.69 -2.58 -20.69
C LEU A 322 -11.47 -3.35 -20.17
N THR A 323 -10.37 -2.65 -19.87
CA THR A 323 -9.16 -3.27 -19.31
C THR A 323 -9.42 -3.86 -17.92
N VAL A 324 -10.10 -3.13 -17.03
CA VAL A 324 -10.45 -3.63 -15.70
C VAL A 324 -11.44 -4.80 -15.80
N HIS A 325 -12.43 -4.70 -16.68
CA HIS A 325 -13.38 -5.80 -16.95
C HIS A 325 -12.64 -7.07 -17.40
N ASP A 326 -11.69 -6.96 -18.31
CA ASP A 326 -10.91 -8.11 -18.80
C ASP A 326 -10.10 -8.79 -17.70
N ILE A 327 -9.45 -8.01 -16.82
CA ILE A 327 -8.70 -8.53 -15.66
C ILE A 327 -9.64 -9.26 -14.69
N VAL A 328 -10.80 -8.68 -14.40
CA VAL A 328 -11.81 -9.27 -13.52
C VAL A 328 -12.41 -10.53 -14.15
N ARG A 329 -12.74 -10.49 -15.45
CA ARG A 329 -13.22 -11.65 -16.20
C ARG A 329 -12.25 -12.81 -16.12
N TYR A 330 -10.95 -12.58 -16.40
CA TYR A 330 -9.92 -13.59 -16.23
C TYR A 330 -9.90 -14.20 -14.83
N ALA A 331 -9.93 -13.37 -13.80
CA ALA A 331 -9.94 -13.85 -12.42
C ALA A 331 -11.15 -14.75 -12.14
N ARG A 332 -12.34 -14.37 -12.59
CA ARG A 332 -13.57 -15.13 -12.42
C ARG A 332 -13.55 -16.46 -13.19
N GLU A 333 -13.06 -16.46 -14.44
CA GLU A 333 -12.87 -17.67 -15.26
C GLU A 333 -11.91 -18.65 -14.58
N GLN A 334 -10.90 -18.16 -13.85
CA GLN A 334 -9.99 -18.97 -13.05
C GLN A 334 -10.55 -19.33 -11.65
N GLY A 335 -11.78 -18.94 -11.32
CA GLY A 335 -12.37 -19.14 -9.99
C GLY A 335 -11.66 -18.38 -8.87
N ILE A 336 -11.06 -17.22 -9.18
CA ILE A 336 -10.43 -16.31 -8.21
C ILE A 336 -11.49 -15.33 -7.75
N LEU A 337 -11.78 -15.30 -6.43
CA LEU A 337 -12.69 -14.29 -5.89
C LEU A 337 -12.08 -12.90 -6.01
N CYS A 338 -12.88 -11.96 -6.47
CA CYS A 338 -12.51 -10.55 -6.57
C CYS A 338 -13.70 -9.64 -6.27
N GLN A 339 -13.41 -8.43 -5.80
CA GLN A 339 -14.41 -7.43 -5.40
C GLN A 339 -13.88 -6.02 -5.69
N GLY A 340 -14.58 -5.28 -6.55
CA GLY A 340 -14.36 -3.85 -6.72
C GLY A 340 -14.79 -3.08 -5.48
N ARG A 341 -13.95 -2.17 -5.02
CA ARG A 341 -14.20 -1.36 -3.81
C ARG A 341 -14.06 0.13 -4.07
N GLY A 342 -14.34 0.94 -3.03
CA GLY A 342 -14.18 2.40 -3.12
C GLY A 342 -15.05 3.01 -4.20
N SER A 343 -14.43 3.76 -5.10
CA SER A 343 -15.12 4.50 -6.18
C SER A 343 -15.87 3.59 -7.15
N ALA A 344 -15.34 2.40 -7.47
CA ALA A 344 -15.98 1.45 -8.37
C ALA A 344 -17.37 1.00 -7.91
N ALA A 345 -17.59 0.93 -6.58
CA ALA A 345 -18.87 0.55 -6.01
C ALA A 345 -19.96 1.63 -6.16
N ASN A 346 -19.62 2.84 -6.64
CA ASN A 346 -20.60 3.88 -6.99
C ASN A 346 -21.15 3.73 -8.43
N SER A 347 -20.60 2.83 -9.23
CA SER A 347 -20.92 2.71 -10.65
C SER A 347 -21.85 1.53 -10.94
N ALA A 348 -22.99 1.82 -11.57
CA ALA A 348 -23.90 0.82 -12.09
C ALA A 348 -23.28 0.08 -13.31
N VAL A 349 -22.47 0.75 -14.12
CA VAL A 349 -21.70 0.13 -15.21
C VAL A 349 -20.70 -0.88 -14.63
N CYS A 350 -19.95 -0.53 -13.57
CA CYS A 350 -19.04 -1.49 -12.91
C CYS A 350 -19.78 -2.71 -12.34
N PHE A 351 -21.01 -2.54 -11.84
CA PHE A 351 -21.85 -3.64 -11.38
C PHE A 351 -22.27 -4.55 -12.54
N CYS A 352 -22.70 -3.98 -13.66
CA CYS A 352 -23.04 -4.75 -14.87
C CYS A 352 -21.84 -5.51 -15.42
N LEU A 353 -20.66 -4.89 -15.46
CA LEU A 353 -19.41 -5.52 -15.90
C LEU A 353 -18.87 -6.58 -14.93
N GLY A 354 -19.51 -6.77 -13.77
CA GLY A 354 -19.04 -7.70 -12.73
C GLY A 354 -17.80 -7.25 -11.99
N ILE A 355 -17.41 -5.98 -12.08
CA ILE A 355 -16.26 -5.41 -11.35
C ILE A 355 -16.58 -5.30 -9.87
N THR A 356 -17.81 -4.91 -9.51
CA THR A 356 -18.30 -4.84 -8.12
C THR A 356 -19.56 -5.69 -7.92
N GLU A 357 -19.79 -6.13 -6.69
CA GLU A 357 -21.02 -6.84 -6.28
C GLU A 357 -21.97 -5.94 -5.47
N VAL A 358 -21.70 -4.64 -5.37
CA VAL A 358 -22.58 -3.67 -4.70
C VAL A 358 -23.70 -3.28 -5.65
N ASP A 359 -24.93 -3.70 -5.33
CA ASP A 359 -26.11 -3.44 -6.15
C ASP A 359 -26.53 -1.95 -6.06
N PRO A 360 -26.49 -1.18 -7.17
CA PRO A 360 -26.88 0.21 -7.19
C PRO A 360 -28.37 0.44 -6.90
N ALA A 361 -29.22 -0.58 -7.11
CA ALA A 361 -30.64 -0.48 -6.79
C ALA A 361 -30.91 -0.41 -5.26
N ARG A 362 -29.99 -0.94 -4.46
CA ARG A 362 -30.07 -0.96 -2.99
C ARG A 362 -29.41 0.24 -2.32
N MET A 363 -28.61 1.03 -3.07
CA MET A 363 -27.80 2.12 -2.55
C MET A 363 -28.14 3.42 -3.27
N ASN A 364 -28.10 4.55 -2.56
CA ASN A 364 -28.19 5.89 -3.18
C ASN A 364 -26.77 6.42 -3.40
N LEU A 365 -26.09 5.84 -4.37
CA LEU A 365 -24.70 6.18 -4.68
C LEU A 365 -24.62 7.43 -5.56
N LEU A 366 -23.59 8.25 -5.35
CA LEU A 366 -23.32 9.46 -6.15
C LEU A 366 -22.18 9.15 -7.14
N PHE A 367 -22.51 9.05 -8.44
CA PHE A 367 -21.53 8.69 -9.48
C PHE A 367 -20.50 9.81 -9.70
N GLU A 368 -20.88 11.07 -9.54
CA GLU A 368 -20.00 12.24 -9.70
C GLU A 368 -18.79 12.21 -8.74
N ARG A 369 -18.88 11.46 -7.63
CA ARG A 369 -17.74 11.18 -6.79
C ARG A 369 -16.69 10.30 -7.48
N PHE A 370 -17.10 9.42 -8.38
CA PHE A 370 -16.23 8.53 -9.12
C PHE A 370 -15.66 9.20 -10.38
N LEU A 371 -16.52 9.88 -11.16
CA LEU A 371 -16.15 10.51 -12.41
C LEU A 371 -16.96 11.81 -12.59
N SER A 372 -16.30 12.92 -12.94
CA SER A 372 -16.96 14.20 -13.28
C SER A 372 -16.21 14.91 -14.40
N ARG A 373 -16.92 15.76 -15.19
CA ARG A 373 -16.35 16.47 -16.34
C ARG A 373 -15.28 17.49 -15.95
N GLU A 374 -15.49 18.22 -14.84
CA GLU A 374 -14.58 19.28 -14.40
C GLU A 374 -13.36 18.73 -13.65
N ARG A 375 -13.41 17.49 -13.20
CA ARG A 375 -12.34 16.89 -12.40
C ARG A 375 -11.07 16.70 -13.21
N ASN A 376 -11.19 16.42 -14.51
CA ASN A 376 -10.08 16.08 -15.42
C ASN A 376 -9.01 15.15 -14.81
N GLU A 377 -9.43 14.35 -13.82
CA GLU A 377 -8.63 13.33 -13.16
C GLU A 377 -9.16 11.95 -13.58
N PRO A 378 -8.26 10.99 -13.81
CA PRO A 378 -8.65 9.64 -14.18
C PRO A 378 -9.44 8.94 -13.06
N PRO A 379 -10.40 8.06 -13.41
CA PRO A 379 -11.06 7.23 -12.42
C PRO A 379 -10.09 6.27 -11.75
N ASP A 380 -10.29 5.99 -10.46
CA ASP A 380 -9.49 5.03 -9.69
C ASP A 380 -10.36 3.81 -9.36
N ILE A 381 -10.14 2.71 -10.08
CA ILE A 381 -10.84 1.43 -9.86
C ILE A 381 -9.94 0.50 -9.07
N ASP A 382 -10.24 0.35 -7.79
CA ASP A 382 -9.61 -0.60 -6.90
C ASP A 382 -10.31 -1.97 -6.98
N VAL A 383 -9.58 -3.05 -7.23
CA VAL A 383 -10.11 -4.41 -7.17
C VAL A 383 -9.29 -5.24 -6.19
N ASP A 384 -9.98 -5.76 -5.16
CA ASP A 384 -9.41 -6.72 -4.23
C ASP A 384 -9.52 -8.14 -4.81
N PHE A 385 -8.43 -8.89 -4.82
CA PHE A 385 -8.34 -10.29 -5.21
C PHE A 385 -7.95 -11.16 -4.02
N GLU A 386 -8.20 -12.45 -4.11
CA GLU A 386 -7.68 -13.42 -3.16
C GLU A 386 -6.16 -13.25 -2.98
N HIS A 387 -5.70 -13.12 -1.74
CA HIS A 387 -4.28 -12.89 -1.43
C HIS A 387 -3.37 -13.97 -2.06
N GLU A 388 -3.73 -15.23 -1.93
CA GLU A 388 -2.89 -16.37 -2.38
C GLU A 388 -2.80 -16.48 -3.90
N ARG A 389 -3.83 -16.03 -4.62
CA ARG A 389 -3.93 -16.19 -6.08
C ARG A 389 -3.75 -14.89 -6.87
N ARG A 390 -3.56 -13.76 -6.18
CA ARG A 390 -3.34 -12.45 -6.80
C ARG A 390 -2.16 -12.47 -7.77
N GLU A 391 -1.10 -13.23 -7.46
CA GLU A 391 0.06 -13.34 -8.35
C GLU A 391 -0.30 -13.89 -9.74
N GLN A 392 -1.27 -14.79 -9.83
CA GLN A 392 -1.76 -15.30 -11.11
C GLN A 392 -2.36 -14.16 -11.96
N VAL A 393 -3.10 -13.25 -11.34
CA VAL A 393 -3.67 -12.07 -12.02
C VAL A 393 -2.57 -11.10 -12.47
N ILE A 394 -1.57 -10.86 -11.63
CA ILE A 394 -0.39 -10.04 -11.96
C ILE A 394 0.35 -10.63 -13.17
N GLN A 395 0.60 -11.92 -13.17
CA GLN A 395 1.29 -12.57 -14.28
C GLN A 395 0.45 -12.62 -15.56
N TYR A 396 -0.90 -12.71 -15.45
CA TYR A 396 -1.79 -12.56 -16.60
C TYR A 396 -1.63 -11.19 -17.28
N ILE A 397 -1.56 -10.11 -16.51
CA ILE A 397 -1.34 -8.76 -17.05
C ILE A 397 -0.02 -8.71 -17.84
N TYR A 398 1.06 -9.25 -17.25
CA TYR A 398 2.35 -9.30 -17.95
C TYR A 398 2.37 -10.21 -19.18
N GLN A 399 1.65 -11.33 -19.17
CA GLN A 399 1.53 -12.21 -20.32
C GLN A 399 0.76 -11.56 -21.47
N LYS A 400 -0.31 -10.84 -21.13
CA LYS A 400 -1.16 -10.19 -22.12
C LYS A 400 -0.55 -8.93 -22.74
N TYR A 401 -0.03 -8.02 -21.93
CA TYR A 401 0.46 -6.72 -22.39
C TYR A 401 1.99 -6.67 -22.56
N GLY A 402 2.73 -7.63 -22.03
CA GLY A 402 4.20 -7.62 -22.00
C GLY A 402 4.77 -6.66 -20.95
N ARG A 403 6.01 -6.92 -20.50
CA ARG A 403 6.73 -6.08 -19.53
C ARG A 403 7.26 -4.77 -20.12
N HIS A 404 7.14 -4.58 -21.42
CA HIS A 404 7.47 -3.33 -22.10
C HIS A 404 6.31 -2.33 -22.09
N ARG A 405 5.06 -2.79 -21.86
CA ARG A 405 3.84 -1.97 -21.83
C ARG A 405 3.16 -1.95 -20.47
N ALA A 406 3.53 -2.84 -19.55
CA ALA A 406 2.92 -2.93 -18.22
C ALA A 406 3.98 -2.97 -17.13
N ALA A 407 3.79 -2.16 -16.07
CA ALA A 407 4.64 -2.16 -14.89
C ALA A 407 3.84 -1.67 -13.66
N LEU A 408 4.32 -2.04 -12.46
CA LEU A 408 3.78 -1.50 -11.21
C LEU A 408 4.20 -0.03 -11.02
N ALA A 409 3.37 0.77 -10.42
CA ALA A 409 3.75 2.10 -9.95
C ALA A 409 4.80 2.00 -8.82
N ALA A 410 5.61 3.04 -8.65
CA ALA A 410 6.48 3.15 -7.49
C ALA A 410 5.73 3.56 -6.22
N THR A 411 6.41 3.37 -5.10
CA THR A 411 6.10 4.01 -3.81
C THR A 411 7.40 4.58 -3.26
N VAL A 412 7.45 5.88 -3.03
CA VAL A 412 8.60 6.54 -2.44
C VAL A 412 8.60 6.28 -0.93
N ILE A 413 9.54 5.46 -0.47
CA ILE A 413 9.75 5.24 0.95
C ILE A 413 10.61 6.35 1.50
N THR A 414 10.07 7.14 2.43
CA THR A 414 10.74 8.29 3.01
C THR A 414 11.30 8.02 4.42
N TYR A 415 12.32 8.77 4.81
CA TYR A 415 12.81 8.78 6.18
C TYR A 415 11.73 9.25 7.14
N ARG A 416 11.46 8.42 8.15
CA ARG A 416 10.65 8.76 9.33
C ARG A 416 11.54 8.84 10.56
N THR A 417 11.06 9.40 11.66
CA THR A 417 11.87 9.69 12.86
C THR A 417 12.71 8.49 13.30
N ARG A 418 12.13 7.29 13.39
CA ARG A 418 12.85 6.06 13.78
C ARG A 418 14.01 5.71 12.84
N SER A 419 13.80 5.72 11.52
CA SER A 419 14.84 5.45 10.54
C SER A 419 15.89 6.55 10.49
N ALA A 420 15.48 7.81 10.61
CA ALA A 420 16.37 8.96 10.65
C ALA A 420 17.30 8.90 11.87
N VAL A 421 16.77 8.64 13.08
CA VAL A 421 17.57 8.47 14.30
C VAL A 421 18.64 7.38 14.14
N ARG A 422 18.27 6.22 13.58
CA ARG A 422 19.20 5.12 13.36
C ARG A 422 20.33 5.48 12.40
N ASP A 423 19.98 5.99 11.23
CA ASP A 423 20.96 6.21 10.15
C ASP A 423 21.82 7.44 10.46
N VAL A 424 21.26 8.55 10.96
CA VAL A 424 22.03 9.73 11.40
C VAL A 424 22.88 9.42 12.64
N GLY A 425 22.34 8.67 13.63
CA GLY A 425 23.10 8.27 14.81
C GLY A 425 24.34 7.43 14.46
N LYS A 426 24.22 6.49 13.50
CA LYS A 426 25.35 5.74 12.97
C LYS A 426 26.36 6.64 12.25
N ALA A 427 25.87 7.55 11.40
CA ALA A 427 26.72 8.50 10.68
C ALA A 427 27.51 9.43 11.62
N LEU A 428 26.95 9.82 12.75
CA LEU A 428 27.61 10.62 13.78
C LEU A 428 28.55 9.79 14.69
N GLY A 429 28.59 8.45 14.53
CA GLY A 429 29.43 7.56 15.33
C GLY A 429 28.94 7.35 16.78
N LEU A 430 27.64 7.53 17.04
CA LEU A 430 27.06 7.33 18.35
C LEU A 430 26.96 5.84 18.71
N ASN A 431 26.86 5.54 20.02
CA ASN A 431 26.71 4.17 20.50
C ASN A 431 25.44 3.52 19.98
N LEU A 432 25.59 2.42 19.24
CA LEU A 432 24.48 1.77 18.51
C LEU A 432 23.37 1.28 19.44
N ALA A 433 23.72 0.77 20.65
CA ALA A 433 22.72 0.30 21.62
C ALA A 433 21.85 1.46 22.16
N GLN A 434 22.47 2.65 22.36
CA GLN A 434 21.72 3.85 22.76
C GLN A 434 20.85 4.38 21.62
N VAL A 435 21.37 4.39 20.39
CA VAL A 435 20.64 4.80 19.19
C VAL A 435 19.42 3.89 18.93
N GLU A 436 19.57 2.56 19.10
CA GLU A 436 18.44 1.63 18.97
C GLU A 436 17.38 1.86 20.06
N ARG A 437 17.78 2.03 21.32
CA ARG A 437 16.83 2.37 22.39
C ARG A 437 16.06 3.66 22.09
N LEU A 438 16.77 4.70 21.63
CA LEU A 438 16.14 5.96 21.26
C LEU A 438 15.17 5.78 20.06
N ALA A 439 15.59 5.02 19.05
CA ALA A 439 14.74 4.72 17.90
C ALA A 439 13.49 3.91 18.27
N ASP A 440 13.58 3.06 19.28
CA ASP A 440 12.45 2.25 19.76
C ASP A 440 11.53 3.01 20.73
N SER A 441 12.06 4.02 21.46
CA SER A 441 11.28 4.88 22.36
C SER A 441 10.45 5.94 21.61
N VAL A 442 10.80 6.25 20.36
CA VAL A 442 10.04 7.21 19.54
C VAL A 442 8.72 6.59 19.13
N ASP A 443 7.64 6.99 19.78
CA ASP A 443 6.28 6.58 19.45
C ASP A 443 5.87 7.08 18.05
N ARG A 444 5.04 6.27 17.37
CA ARG A 444 4.52 6.61 16.02
C ARG A 444 3.69 7.89 15.98
N TRP A 445 3.29 8.40 17.14
CA TRP A 445 2.35 9.52 17.30
C TRP A 445 2.97 10.75 17.91
N ASP A 446 4.18 10.66 18.52
CA ASP A 446 4.86 11.82 19.06
C ASP A 446 5.32 12.76 17.93
N GLY A 447 4.76 13.98 18.00
CA GLY A 447 5.00 15.00 16.99
C GLY A 447 6.49 15.29 16.83
N TYR A 448 6.92 15.29 15.65
CA TYR A 448 8.04 15.90 14.94
C TYR A 448 9.38 16.22 15.65
N GLN A 449 9.55 16.17 16.98
CA GLN A 449 10.78 16.52 17.68
C GLN A 449 11.24 15.44 18.67
N LEU A 450 12.56 15.26 18.78
CA LEU A 450 13.16 14.43 19.83
C LEU A 450 13.04 15.19 21.15
N MET A 451 12.23 14.68 22.07
CA MET A 451 12.00 15.32 23.37
C MET A 451 13.21 15.14 24.28
N PRO A 452 13.62 16.18 25.05
CA PRO A 452 14.77 16.10 25.96
C PRO A 452 14.67 14.97 26.99
N GLU A 453 13.46 14.66 27.45
CA GLU A 453 13.18 13.58 28.41
C GLU A 453 13.52 12.23 27.82
N SER A 454 13.06 11.93 26.59
CA SER A 454 13.34 10.67 25.87
C SER A 454 14.83 10.50 25.60
N LEU A 455 15.56 11.57 25.32
CA LEU A 455 17.02 11.54 25.17
C LEU A 455 17.71 11.13 26.47
N LYS A 456 17.33 11.73 27.62
CA LYS A 456 17.88 11.40 28.94
C LYS A 456 17.59 9.95 29.35
N GLU A 457 16.38 9.47 29.14
CA GLU A 457 15.98 8.09 29.41
C GLU A 457 16.81 7.06 28.62
N CYS A 458 17.21 7.42 27.40
CA CYS A 458 18.08 6.58 26.55
C CYS A 458 19.57 6.73 26.88
N GLY A 459 19.95 7.59 27.82
CA GLY A 459 21.32 7.82 28.26
C GLY A 459 22.09 8.82 27.38
N PHE A 460 21.38 9.73 26.70
CA PHE A 460 21.97 10.87 25.99
C PHE A 460 21.86 12.14 26.84
N ASP A 461 22.90 12.97 26.79
CA ASP A 461 22.86 14.33 27.31
C ASP A 461 22.29 15.28 26.24
N PRO A 462 21.07 15.89 26.45
CA PRO A 462 20.44 16.77 25.47
C PRO A 462 21.28 18.03 25.17
N ASP A 463 22.11 18.48 26.10
CA ASP A 463 22.93 19.68 25.99
C ASP A 463 24.26 19.38 25.24
N SER A 464 24.57 18.13 25.01
CA SER A 464 25.75 17.73 24.24
C SER A 464 25.67 18.20 22.78
N PRO A 465 26.71 18.89 22.23
CA PRO A 465 26.71 19.37 20.85
C PRO A 465 26.43 18.29 19.78
N ILE A 466 26.85 17.05 20.03
CA ILE A 466 26.61 15.95 19.10
C ILE A 466 25.15 15.52 19.11
N VAL A 467 24.47 15.54 20.25
CA VAL A 467 23.05 15.21 20.40
C VAL A 467 22.18 16.31 19.81
N GLN A 468 22.55 17.58 19.96
CA GLN A 468 21.90 18.70 19.29
C GLN A 468 22.01 18.58 17.77
N ARG A 469 23.20 18.23 17.24
CA ARG A 469 23.39 17.95 15.81
C ARG A 469 22.53 16.76 15.34
N LEU A 470 22.45 15.69 16.14
CA LEU A 470 21.56 14.57 15.86
C LEU A 470 20.12 15.06 15.69
N ALA A 471 19.60 15.86 16.61
CA ALA A 471 18.23 16.36 16.55
C ALA A 471 17.96 17.21 15.29
N VAL A 472 18.87 18.13 14.97
CA VAL A 472 18.77 18.99 13.77
C VAL A 472 18.81 18.14 12.49
N LEU A 473 19.77 17.22 12.35
CA LEU A 473 19.94 16.40 11.17
C LEU A 473 18.78 15.41 10.98
N VAL A 474 18.26 14.83 12.08
CA VAL A 474 17.07 13.98 12.06
C VAL A 474 15.86 14.77 11.53
N GLN A 475 15.72 16.00 11.93
CA GLN A 475 14.64 16.87 11.44
C GLN A 475 14.81 17.21 9.95
N GLN A 476 16.03 17.46 9.49
CA GLN A 476 16.32 17.81 8.10
C GLN A 476 16.16 16.63 7.13
N ILE A 477 16.58 15.42 7.53
CA ILE A 477 16.48 14.22 6.66
C ILE A 477 15.07 13.64 6.62
N LYS A 478 14.23 13.96 7.60
CA LYS A 478 12.86 13.47 7.65
C LYS A 478 12.08 13.92 6.41
N GLY A 479 11.38 12.96 5.79
CA GLY A 479 10.68 13.18 4.53
C GLY A 479 11.54 12.97 3.28
N PHE A 480 12.87 12.87 3.39
CA PHE A 480 13.73 12.55 2.26
C PHE A 480 13.45 11.15 1.73
N PRO A 481 13.46 10.95 0.40
CA PRO A 481 13.40 9.62 -0.20
C PRO A 481 14.56 8.74 0.31
N ARG A 482 14.22 7.52 0.71
CA ARG A 482 15.20 6.52 1.14
C ARG A 482 15.47 5.51 0.03
N HIS A 483 14.42 5.04 -0.60
CA HIS A 483 14.46 4.19 -1.80
C HIS A 483 13.08 4.17 -2.47
N LEU A 484 13.05 3.75 -3.74
CA LEU A 484 11.82 3.40 -4.42
C LEU A 484 11.45 1.95 -4.11
N SER A 485 10.20 1.74 -3.66
CA SER A 485 9.57 0.44 -3.52
C SER A 485 8.52 0.26 -4.60
N GLN A 486 7.97 -0.95 -4.73
CA GLN A 486 6.81 -1.19 -5.59
C GLN A 486 5.51 -0.83 -4.87
N HIS A 487 4.53 -0.28 -5.58
CA HIS A 487 3.17 -0.13 -5.09
C HIS A 487 2.55 -1.50 -4.81
N VAL A 488 1.65 -1.57 -3.83
CA VAL A 488 1.04 -2.83 -3.40
C VAL A 488 0.23 -3.54 -4.49
N GLY A 489 -0.21 -2.82 -5.55
CA GLY A 489 -1.03 -3.42 -6.61
C GLY A 489 -1.27 -2.53 -7.82
N GLY A 490 -0.85 -1.25 -7.82
CA GLY A 490 -1.13 -0.30 -8.90
C GLY A 490 -0.34 -0.62 -10.17
N PHE A 491 -1.02 -1.05 -11.22
CA PHE A 491 -0.45 -1.27 -12.55
C PHE A 491 -0.70 -0.09 -13.47
N VAL A 492 0.34 0.33 -14.17
CA VAL A 492 0.24 1.22 -15.32
C VAL A 492 0.38 0.36 -16.58
N ILE A 493 -0.59 0.47 -17.51
CA ILE A 493 -0.66 -0.34 -18.73
C ILE A 493 -0.82 0.62 -19.91
N ALA A 494 0.18 0.74 -20.76
CA ALA A 494 0.20 1.66 -21.89
C ALA A 494 -0.08 0.95 -23.24
N ARG A 495 -0.59 1.69 -24.22
CA ARG A 495 -0.73 1.22 -25.61
C ARG A 495 0.63 0.97 -26.25
N ASP A 496 1.56 1.90 -26.07
CA ASP A 496 2.92 1.85 -26.62
C ASP A 496 3.96 1.50 -25.54
N GLU A 497 5.23 1.54 -25.86
CA GLU A 497 6.31 1.23 -24.92
C GLU A 497 6.31 2.20 -23.73
N LEU A 498 6.10 1.66 -22.55
CA LEU A 498 6.05 2.43 -21.29
C LEU A 498 7.38 3.13 -20.99
N SER A 499 8.50 2.53 -21.40
CA SER A 499 9.84 3.11 -21.29
C SER A 499 10.04 4.45 -22.01
N ARG A 500 9.15 4.77 -22.98
CA ARG A 500 9.15 6.06 -23.67
C ARG A 500 8.39 7.16 -22.91
N LEU A 501 7.59 6.77 -21.91
CA LEU A 501 6.84 7.70 -21.04
C LEU A 501 7.57 7.91 -19.71
N VAL A 502 8.02 6.84 -19.10
CA VAL A 502 8.64 6.82 -17.76
C VAL A 502 9.65 5.68 -17.67
N PRO A 503 10.81 5.87 -17.01
CA PRO A 503 11.77 4.78 -16.83
C PRO A 503 11.17 3.61 -16.04
N VAL A 504 11.52 2.38 -16.49
CA VAL A 504 11.12 1.11 -15.89
C VAL A 504 12.34 0.42 -15.30
N GLU A 505 12.23 -0.07 -14.07
CA GLU A 505 13.31 -0.80 -13.38
C GLU A 505 12.85 -2.15 -12.85
N ASN A 506 13.79 -3.01 -12.43
CA ASN A 506 13.49 -4.28 -11.81
C ASN A 506 12.87 -4.06 -10.42
N ALA A 507 11.88 -4.86 -10.05
CA ALA A 507 11.39 -4.92 -8.68
C ALA A 507 12.27 -5.86 -7.83
N THR A 508 12.20 -5.72 -6.49
CA THR A 508 12.84 -6.69 -5.57
C THR A 508 12.23 -8.09 -5.70
N MET A 509 10.92 -8.17 -5.98
CA MET A 509 10.25 -9.44 -6.26
C MET A 509 10.56 -9.88 -7.71
N ALA A 510 10.93 -11.15 -7.87
CA ALA A 510 11.21 -11.73 -9.17
C ALA A 510 10.02 -11.57 -10.14
N ASN A 511 10.34 -11.43 -11.43
CA ASN A 511 9.36 -11.33 -12.52
C ASN A 511 8.43 -10.11 -12.47
N ARG A 512 8.75 -9.05 -11.72
CA ARG A 512 8.02 -7.79 -11.69
C ARG A 512 8.89 -6.62 -12.12
N THR A 513 8.23 -5.60 -12.68
CA THR A 513 8.82 -4.34 -13.08
C THR A 513 8.12 -3.18 -12.40
N VAL A 514 8.83 -2.08 -12.16
CA VAL A 514 8.32 -0.89 -11.47
C VAL A 514 8.72 0.34 -12.29
N ILE A 515 7.79 1.27 -12.52
CA ILE A 515 8.11 2.59 -13.06
C ILE A 515 8.67 3.48 -11.95
N GLN A 516 9.38 4.54 -12.30
CA GLN A 516 10.00 5.44 -11.32
C GLN A 516 9.03 6.45 -10.67
N TRP A 517 7.79 6.57 -11.15
CA TRP A 517 6.79 7.50 -10.64
C TRP A 517 5.85 6.86 -9.62
N GLU A 518 5.53 7.62 -8.56
CA GLU A 518 4.59 7.21 -7.52
C GLU A 518 3.16 7.69 -7.83
N LYS A 519 2.20 7.36 -6.95
CA LYS A 519 0.78 7.67 -7.14
C LYS A 519 0.54 9.16 -7.45
N ASP A 520 1.13 10.06 -6.67
CA ASP A 520 0.89 11.50 -6.81
C ASP A 520 1.47 12.05 -8.14
N ASP A 521 2.59 11.46 -8.60
CA ASP A 521 3.18 11.78 -9.90
C ASP A 521 2.28 11.31 -11.06
N LEU A 522 1.71 10.09 -10.95
CA LEU A 522 0.77 9.56 -11.94
C LEU A 522 -0.50 10.41 -12.04
N GLU A 523 -1.03 10.84 -10.90
CA GLU A 523 -2.21 11.72 -10.84
C GLU A 523 -1.92 13.08 -11.50
N ALA A 524 -0.75 13.67 -11.19
CA ALA A 524 -0.34 14.96 -11.78
C ALA A 524 -0.13 14.89 -13.30
N MET A 525 0.32 13.74 -13.80
CA MET A 525 0.58 13.50 -15.22
C MET A 525 -0.58 12.87 -15.98
N GLY A 526 -1.73 12.63 -15.32
CA GLY A 526 -2.92 12.03 -15.93
C GLY A 526 -2.74 10.58 -16.36
N LEU A 527 -1.80 9.83 -15.77
CA LEU A 527 -1.62 8.41 -16.05
C LEU A 527 -2.59 7.56 -15.23
N LEU A 528 -3.29 6.65 -15.90
CA LEU A 528 -4.23 5.73 -15.27
C LEU A 528 -3.50 4.53 -14.65
N LYS A 529 -3.91 4.14 -13.45
CA LYS A 529 -3.48 2.90 -12.82
C LYS A 529 -4.67 1.99 -12.54
N VAL A 530 -4.46 0.69 -12.61
CA VAL A 530 -5.40 -0.34 -12.16
C VAL A 530 -4.86 -0.95 -10.88
N ASP A 531 -5.60 -0.85 -9.78
CA ASP A 531 -5.17 -1.40 -8.51
C ASP A 531 -5.59 -2.87 -8.35
N VAL A 532 -4.62 -3.77 -8.54
CA VAL A 532 -4.73 -5.22 -8.31
C VAL A 532 -4.31 -5.49 -6.86
N LEU A 533 -5.25 -5.39 -5.92
CA LEU A 533 -4.98 -5.47 -4.48
C LEU A 533 -5.15 -6.90 -3.95
N ALA A 534 -4.65 -7.17 -2.75
CA ALA A 534 -4.82 -8.47 -2.08
C ALA A 534 -5.65 -8.33 -0.82
N LEU A 535 -6.66 -9.18 -0.68
CA LEU A 535 -7.48 -9.25 0.52
C LEU A 535 -7.54 -10.68 1.07
N GLY A 536 -6.91 -10.90 2.24
CA GLY A 536 -6.86 -12.22 2.89
C GLY A 536 -8.24 -12.79 3.21
N MET A 537 -9.22 -11.95 3.52
CA MET A 537 -10.59 -12.40 3.78
C MET A 537 -11.25 -13.06 2.55
N LEU A 538 -10.96 -12.60 1.34
CA LEU A 538 -11.45 -13.28 0.12
C LEU A 538 -10.90 -14.70 0.00
N SER A 539 -9.61 -14.91 0.35
CA SER A 539 -9.03 -16.27 0.42
C SER A 539 -9.73 -17.13 1.48
N ALA A 540 -10.00 -16.56 2.66
CA ALA A 540 -10.70 -17.28 3.72
C ALA A 540 -12.15 -17.62 3.32
N ILE A 541 -12.89 -16.68 2.74
CA ILE A 541 -14.26 -16.91 2.26
C ILE A 541 -14.25 -18.02 1.18
N ARG A 542 -13.37 -17.94 0.17
CA ARG A 542 -13.29 -18.99 -0.86
C ARG A 542 -13.03 -20.36 -0.25
N LYS A 543 -12.06 -20.49 0.65
CA LYS A 543 -11.78 -21.76 1.33
C LYS A 543 -13.00 -22.25 2.12
N ALA A 544 -13.70 -21.36 2.84
CA ALA A 544 -14.91 -21.72 3.57
C ALA A 544 -16.00 -22.24 2.62
N LEU A 545 -16.22 -21.59 1.48
CA LEU A 545 -17.19 -22.03 0.46
C LEU A 545 -16.83 -23.41 -0.12
N VAL A 546 -15.53 -23.66 -0.38
CA VAL A 546 -15.05 -25.00 -0.80
C VAL A 546 -15.32 -26.05 0.29
N TYR A 547 -15.07 -25.73 1.57
CA TYR A 547 -15.38 -26.65 2.66
C TYR A 547 -16.88 -26.90 2.79
N LEU A 548 -17.71 -25.89 2.57
CA LEU A 548 -19.18 -26.06 2.57
C LEU A 548 -19.62 -27.06 1.50
N GLY A 549 -19.09 -26.97 0.30
CA GLY A 549 -19.40 -27.89 -0.82
C GLY A 549 -19.15 -29.37 -0.50
N GLN A 550 -18.33 -29.68 0.52
CA GLN A 550 -18.05 -31.04 0.97
C GLN A 550 -19.21 -31.68 1.75
N TYR A 551 -20.09 -30.88 2.39
CA TYR A 551 -21.15 -31.41 3.28
C TYR A 551 -22.48 -30.69 3.21
N CYS A 552 -22.59 -29.59 2.48
CA CYS A 552 -23.80 -28.81 2.41
C CYS A 552 -24.09 -28.37 0.97
N ARG A 553 -25.36 -28.48 0.54
CA ARG A 553 -25.79 -27.96 -0.78
C ARG A 553 -26.24 -26.52 -0.64
N PRO A 554 -25.98 -25.66 -1.65
CA PRO A 554 -26.54 -24.31 -1.66
C PRO A 554 -28.06 -24.40 -1.65
N PRO A 555 -28.72 -23.50 -0.87
CA PRO A 555 -30.17 -23.46 -0.87
C PRO A 555 -30.69 -23.00 -2.24
N VAL A 556 -31.71 -23.66 -2.75
CA VAL A 556 -32.43 -23.23 -3.94
C VAL A 556 -33.42 -22.13 -3.52
N PHE A 557 -33.06 -20.87 -3.72
CA PHE A 557 -33.94 -19.75 -3.43
C PHE A 557 -34.76 -19.36 -4.66
N PRO A 558 -36.08 -19.19 -4.55
CA PRO A 558 -36.81 -18.32 -5.47
C PRO A 558 -36.43 -16.88 -5.13
N TYR A 559 -35.84 -16.18 -6.08
CA TYR A 559 -35.44 -14.78 -5.93
C TYR A 559 -36.66 -13.89 -5.64
N GLU A 560 -36.94 -13.60 -4.36
CA GLU A 560 -37.77 -12.49 -3.96
C GLU A 560 -36.91 -11.31 -3.52
N THR A 561 -36.77 -10.30 -4.36
CA THR A 561 -36.21 -9.00 -4.00
C THR A 561 -37.21 -8.24 -3.13
N LYS A 562 -37.09 -8.37 -1.80
CA LYS A 562 -37.79 -7.43 -0.92
C LYS A 562 -37.01 -6.11 -0.88
N PRO A 563 -37.67 -4.96 -1.15
CA PRO A 563 -37.02 -3.67 -0.98
C PRO A 563 -36.62 -3.47 0.50
N LEU A 564 -35.39 -2.95 0.73
CA LEU A 564 -34.90 -2.57 2.06
C LEU A 564 -35.89 -1.59 2.70
N ARG A 565 -36.50 -1.99 3.80
CA ARG A 565 -37.32 -1.07 4.61
C ARG A 565 -36.38 -0.05 5.27
N PRO A 566 -36.72 1.25 5.24
CA PRO A 566 -36.00 2.24 6.03
C PRO A 566 -36.09 1.87 7.53
N PRO A 567 -35.10 2.26 8.35
CA PRO A 567 -35.11 1.97 9.77
C PRO A 567 -36.41 2.45 10.40
N LYS A 568 -37.13 1.58 11.07
CA LYS A 568 -38.40 1.93 11.75
C LYS A 568 -38.07 2.91 12.88
N ALA A 569 -38.54 4.14 12.75
CA ALA A 569 -38.65 5.04 13.87
C ALA A 569 -39.62 4.39 14.88
N VAL A 570 -39.13 4.11 16.08
CA VAL A 570 -39.96 3.61 17.15
C VAL A 570 -40.91 4.75 17.57
N VAL A 571 -42.15 4.69 17.09
CA VAL A 571 -43.22 5.58 17.55
C VAL A 571 -43.56 5.14 18.95
N LYS A 572 -43.05 5.85 19.97
CA LYS A 572 -43.54 5.67 21.34
C LYS A 572 -44.92 6.33 21.47
N VAL A 573 -45.92 5.49 21.75
CA VAL A 573 -47.20 5.91 22.26
C VAL A 573 -46.97 6.67 23.57
N LYS A 574 -47.46 7.90 23.64
CA LYS A 574 -47.46 8.71 24.84
C LYS A 574 -48.27 8.00 25.95
N THR A 575 -47.62 7.62 27.02
CA THR A 575 -48.26 7.44 28.33
C THR A 575 -47.84 8.60 29.23
N GLU A 576 -48.80 9.20 29.89
CA GLU A 576 -48.69 10.40 30.72
C GLU A 576 -47.78 10.22 31.95
N PRO A 577 -47.25 11.31 32.51
CA PRO A 577 -46.25 11.26 33.58
C PRO A 577 -46.92 11.13 34.96
N SER A 578 -46.29 10.34 35.82
CA SER A 578 -46.52 10.36 37.28
C SER A 578 -45.30 10.95 38.00
N PRO A 579 -45.48 11.70 39.09
CA PRO A 579 -44.52 12.68 39.57
C PRO A 579 -43.60 12.18 40.70
N HIS A 580 -42.53 12.94 40.92
CA HIS A 580 -41.63 13.01 42.10
C HIS A 580 -40.61 11.90 42.35
N VAL A 581 -39.34 12.29 42.30
CA VAL A 581 -38.49 12.43 43.50
C VAL A 581 -37.27 13.34 43.16
N ARG A 582 -37.06 14.28 44.08
CA ARG A 582 -35.93 15.21 44.15
C ARG A 582 -34.64 14.54 44.65
N GLY A 583 -33.51 15.06 44.19
CA GLY A 583 -32.47 15.35 45.16
C GLY A 583 -31.07 14.83 44.82
N LEU A 584 -30.15 15.77 44.79
CA LEU A 584 -28.71 15.65 45.10
C LEU A 584 -27.83 14.95 44.08
N GLY A 585 -26.78 15.44 43.59
CA GLY A 585 -25.85 16.53 43.94
C GLY A 585 -24.51 16.21 43.31
N GLU A 586 -23.89 17.26 42.80
CA GLU A 586 -22.45 17.43 42.64
C GLU A 586 -21.51 16.30 42.14
N GLY A 587 -20.92 16.54 41.00
CA GLY A 587 -19.47 16.69 40.88
C GLY A 587 -18.63 15.42 40.88
N SER A 588 -18.29 14.93 39.74
CA SER A 588 -16.94 14.37 39.59
C SER A 588 -16.42 14.56 38.18
N LYS A 589 -15.33 15.32 38.11
CA LYS A 589 -14.46 15.46 36.94
C LYS A 589 -13.95 14.07 36.57
N ILE A 590 -14.38 13.56 35.43
CA ILE A 590 -13.75 12.38 34.84
C ILE A 590 -12.58 12.86 34.03
N ASN A 591 -11.37 12.58 34.52
CA ASN A 591 -10.12 12.70 33.80
C ASN A 591 -10.21 12.00 32.45
N ALA A 592 -9.87 12.70 31.40
CA ALA A 592 -9.63 12.14 30.10
C ALA A 592 -8.40 11.23 30.17
N LEU A 593 -8.61 9.95 30.32
CA LEU A 593 -7.60 8.94 30.06
C LEU A 593 -7.39 8.88 28.55
N ALA A 594 -6.23 9.37 28.14
CA ALA A 594 -5.71 9.18 26.78
C ALA A 594 -5.62 7.69 26.47
N TYR A 595 -6.45 7.22 25.55
CA TYR A 595 -6.33 5.87 25.02
C TYR A 595 -5.18 5.82 24.01
N SER A 596 -4.09 5.22 24.45
CA SER A 596 -2.99 4.78 23.57
C SER A 596 -3.47 3.70 22.61
N ASN A 597 -3.02 3.83 21.37
CA ASN A 597 -3.36 3.02 20.20
C ASN A 597 -3.16 1.52 20.31
N PRO A 598 -3.94 0.75 19.53
CA PRO A 598 -3.69 -0.67 19.36
C PRO A 598 -2.43 -0.90 18.54
N LEU A 599 -1.53 -1.66 19.12
CA LEU A 599 -0.34 -2.26 18.55
C LEU A 599 -0.66 -3.00 17.24
N THR A 600 -0.17 -2.50 16.13
CA THR A 600 0.12 -3.37 14.99
C THR A 600 1.25 -4.31 15.44
N PRO A 601 1.16 -5.63 15.27
CA PRO A 601 2.23 -6.52 15.66
C PRO A 601 3.51 -6.12 14.89
N THR A 602 4.52 -5.69 15.61
CA THR A 602 5.86 -5.54 15.05
C THR A 602 6.39 -6.95 14.87
N LEU A 603 6.65 -7.34 13.62
CA LEU A 603 7.31 -8.58 13.29
C LEU A 603 8.59 -8.70 14.14
N SER A 604 8.81 -9.84 14.78
CA SER A 604 10.00 -10.14 15.54
C SER A 604 11.24 -10.12 14.64
N ARG A 605 12.42 -10.07 15.26
CA ARG A 605 13.69 -10.11 14.52
C ARG A 605 13.80 -11.39 13.66
N GLU A 606 13.30 -12.52 14.18
CA GLU A 606 13.26 -13.82 13.49
C GLU A 606 12.32 -13.80 12.29
N GLU A 607 11.18 -13.10 12.38
CA GLU A 607 10.26 -12.95 11.25
C GLU A 607 10.81 -12.04 10.13
N ARG A 608 11.74 -11.14 10.46
CA ARG A 608 12.46 -10.31 9.46
C ARG A 608 13.61 -11.07 8.79
N GLU A 609 14.28 -11.95 9.50
CA GLU A 609 15.36 -12.79 8.96
C GLU A 609 14.77 -13.85 8.01
N LEU A 610 13.56 -14.37 8.28
CA LEU A 610 12.83 -15.25 7.37
C LEU A 610 12.36 -14.54 6.07
N LEU A 611 12.17 -13.22 6.10
CA LEU A 611 11.82 -12.42 4.92
C LEU A 611 13.04 -11.95 4.12
N GLN A 612 14.26 -12.11 4.65
CA GLN A 612 15.51 -11.68 4.01
C GLN A 612 16.32 -12.81 3.39
N GLN A 613 15.93 -14.07 3.55
CA GLN A 613 16.56 -15.15 2.82
C GLN A 613 15.98 -15.26 1.42
N PRO A 614 16.82 -15.22 0.36
CA PRO A 614 16.31 -15.45 -1.00
C PRO A 614 15.84 -16.91 -1.09
N PRO A 615 14.65 -17.18 -1.62
CA PRO A 615 14.28 -18.54 -1.94
C PRO A 615 15.04 -18.96 -3.21
N GLU A 616 16.14 -19.67 -3.04
CA GLU A 616 16.63 -20.56 -4.08
C GLU A 616 15.75 -21.81 -4.07
N GLU A 617 14.61 -21.74 -4.76
CA GLU A 617 13.99 -22.95 -5.30
C GLU A 617 13.09 -22.55 -6.47
N LYS A 618 13.46 -23.05 -7.63
CA LYS A 618 12.67 -23.05 -8.85
C LYS A 618 11.32 -23.71 -8.55
N TRP A 619 10.27 -22.90 -8.54
CA TRP A 619 8.91 -23.42 -8.57
C TRP A 619 8.69 -24.15 -9.91
N PRO A 620 8.36 -25.43 -9.92
CA PRO A 620 7.89 -26.05 -11.14
C PRO A 620 6.55 -25.42 -11.52
N VAL A 621 6.51 -24.85 -12.70
CA VAL A 621 5.28 -24.47 -13.38
C VAL A 621 4.46 -25.74 -13.57
N SER A 622 3.20 -25.68 -13.16
CA SER A 622 2.16 -26.68 -13.30
C SER A 622 2.33 -28.00 -12.51
N THR A 623 1.71 -28.01 -11.34
CA THR A 623 0.90 -29.17 -11.03
C THR A 623 -0.53 -28.67 -10.85
N VAL A 624 -1.28 -28.74 -11.93
CA VAL A 624 -2.72 -28.95 -11.86
C VAL A 624 -2.86 -30.13 -10.90
N ILE A 625 -3.44 -29.90 -9.72
CA ILE A 625 -3.93 -30.99 -8.90
C ILE A 625 -5.07 -31.56 -9.73
N SER A 626 -4.74 -32.57 -10.58
CA SER A 626 -5.72 -33.49 -11.09
C SER A 626 -6.24 -34.22 -9.86
N ALA A 627 -7.42 -33.87 -9.45
CA ALA A 627 -8.23 -34.73 -8.59
C ALA A 627 -8.56 -35.98 -9.43
N THR A 628 -7.70 -36.97 -9.36
CA THR A 628 -8.04 -38.33 -9.75
C THR A 628 -8.32 -39.10 -8.48
N GLU A 629 -9.55 -39.03 -8.07
CA GLU A 629 -10.33 -40.12 -7.51
C GLU A 629 -11.79 -39.75 -7.76
N GLU A 630 -12.36 -40.39 -8.77
CA GLU A 630 -13.78 -40.39 -9.07
C GLU A 630 -14.53 -40.96 -7.88
N THR A 631 -14.98 -40.10 -7.00
CA THR A 631 -16.19 -40.33 -6.22
C THR A 631 -17.30 -39.60 -6.97
N ASP A 632 -18.28 -40.36 -7.47
CA ASP A 632 -19.52 -39.91 -8.10
C ASP A 632 -20.39 -39.07 -7.17
N SER A 633 -19.88 -37.88 -6.75
CA SER A 633 -20.63 -36.82 -6.11
C SER A 633 -20.44 -35.55 -6.95
N PRO A 634 -21.51 -34.94 -7.46
CA PRO A 634 -21.40 -33.71 -8.21
C PRO A 634 -20.71 -32.67 -7.33
N ASN A 635 -19.57 -32.13 -7.78
CA ASN A 635 -18.87 -31.04 -7.12
C ASN A 635 -19.82 -29.84 -6.99
N ILE A 636 -20.41 -29.68 -5.82
CA ILE A 636 -21.36 -28.61 -5.50
C ILE A 636 -20.52 -27.38 -5.21
N THR A 637 -20.52 -26.42 -6.12
CA THR A 637 -19.77 -25.17 -5.98
C THR A 637 -20.65 -24.11 -5.35
N TRP A 638 -20.33 -23.68 -4.12
CA TRP A 638 -20.91 -22.50 -3.48
C TRP A 638 -20.29 -21.22 -4.03
N THR A 639 -21.11 -20.21 -4.25
CA THR A 639 -20.71 -18.86 -4.64
C THR A 639 -21.14 -17.84 -3.60
N LEU A 640 -20.69 -16.61 -3.70
CA LEU A 640 -21.16 -15.51 -2.82
C LEU A 640 -22.67 -15.24 -2.99
N ALA A 641 -23.22 -15.48 -4.16
CA ALA A 641 -24.63 -15.26 -4.46
C ALA A 641 -25.55 -16.29 -3.76
N ASP A 642 -25.01 -17.44 -3.38
CA ASP A 642 -25.76 -18.50 -2.70
C ASP A 642 -25.96 -18.24 -1.20
N ILE A 643 -25.32 -17.18 -0.65
CA ILE A 643 -25.46 -16.82 0.77
C ILE A 643 -26.74 -16.01 0.97
N PRO A 644 -27.66 -16.49 1.84
CA PRO A 644 -28.91 -15.80 2.12
C PRO A 644 -28.70 -14.38 2.63
N ALA A 645 -29.37 -13.41 2.02
CA ALA A 645 -29.34 -12.02 2.46
C ALA A 645 -30.28 -11.81 3.68
N GLU A 646 -29.93 -10.85 4.55
CA GLU A 646 -30.78 -10.35 5.64
C GLU A 646 -31.21 -11.43 6.67
N ASP A 647 -30.29 -12.37 6.98
CA ASP A 647 -30.55 -13.41 7.97
C ASP A 647 -30.57 -12.83 9.41
N PRO A 648 -31.71 -12.89 10.12
CA PRO A 648 -31.83 -12.34 11.48
C PRO A 648 -30.89 -12.99 12.51
N ALA A 649 -30.51 -14.26 12.32
CA ALA A 649 -29.61 -14.96 13.22
C ALA A 649 -28.17 -14.40 13.15
N VAL A 650 -27.77 -13.90 11.98
CA VAL A 650 -26.47 -13.23 11.78
C VAL A 650 -26.44 -11.92 12.56
N TYR A 651 -27.49 -11.10 12.43
CA TYR A 651 -27.57 -9.83 13.15
C TYR A 651 -27.67 -10.04 14.67
N ALA A 652 -28.41 -11.03 15.12
CA ALA A 652 -28.49 -11.37 16.53
C ALA A 652 -27.13 -11.75 17.13
N MET A 653 -26.30 -12.49 16.41
CA MET A 653 -24.93 -12.81 16.80
C MET A 653 -24.07 -11.54 16.91
N LEU A 654 -24.13 -10.65 15.88
CA LEU A 654 -23.36 -9.41 15.86
C LEU A 654 -23.80 -8.44 16.98
N GLN A 655 -25.09 -8.36 17.31
CA GLN A 655 -25.61 -7.56 18.44
C GLN A 655 -25.03 -7.98 19.79
N GLN A 656 -24.57 -9.22 19.93
CA GLN A 656 -23.86 -9.71 21.10
C GLN A 656 -22.35 -9.48 21.09
N ALA A 657 -21.84 -8.76 20.09
CA ALA A 657 -20.41 -8.55 19.84
C ALA A 657 -19.63 -9.85 19.58
N ASP A 658 -20.31 -10.89 19.12
CA ASP A 658 -19.68 -12.16 18.75
C ASP A 658 -19.15 -12.09 17.32
N SER A 659 -18.06 -11.31 17.14
CA SER A 659 -17.49 -10.97 15.84
C SER A 659 -16.00 -11.31 15.67
N ILE A 660 -15.46 -12.20 16.52
CA ILE A 660 -14.07 -12.68 16.37
C ILE A 660 -13.90 -13.35 15.00
N GLY A 661 -12.93 -12.90 14.20
CA GLY A 661 -12.67 -13.37 12.84
C GLY A 661 -13.63 -12.83 11.78
N VAL A 662 -14.66 -12.07 12.14
CA VAL A 662 -15.58 -11.43 11.19
C VAL A 662 -14.96 -10.17 10.62
N PHE A 663 -14.92 -10.06 9.29
CA PHE A 663 -14.26 -8.96 8.59
C PHE A 663 -14.76 -7.57 9.04
N GLN A 664 -13.85 -6.64 9.27
CA GLN A 664 -14.06 -5.22 9.60
C GLN A 664 -14.76 -4.91 10.93
N VAL A 665 -15.42 -5.84 11.58
CA VAL A 665 -16.19 -5.60 12.82
C VAL A 665 -15.62 -6.33 14.05
N GLU A 666 -14.36 -6.76 13.98
CA GLU A 666 -13.67 -7.54 15.01
C GLU A 666 -12.73 -6.72 15.94
N SER A 667 -12.51 -5.43 15.66
CA SER A 667 -11.69 -4.59 16.54
C SER A 667 -12.41 -4.30 17.86
N ARG A 668 -11.65 -4.04 18.95
CA ARG A 668 -12.27 -3.74 20.27
C ARG A 668 -13.29 -2.60 20.21
N ALA A 669 -13.00 -1.55 19.45
CA ALA A 669 -13.89 -0.41 19.30
C ALA A 669 -15.20 -0.80 18.62
N GLN A 670 -15.14 -1.58 17.55
CA GLN A 670 -16.32 -2.06 16.82
C GLN A 670 -17.11 -3.09 17.65
N MET A 671 -16.44 -4.04 18.29
CA MET A 671 -17.10 -4.99 19.22
C MET A 671 -17.83 -4.27 20.37
N THR A 672 -17.30 -3.13 20.83
CA THR A 672 -17.98 -2.31 21.84
C THR A 672 -19.18 -1.55 21.25
N MET A 673 -19.13 -1.21 19.96
CA MET A 673 -20.19 -0.48 19.27
C MET A 673 -21.36 -1.39 18.88
N LEU A 674 -21.14 -2.62 18.43
CA LEU A 674 -22.15 -3.55 17.95
C LEU A 674 -23.37 -3.70 18.91
N PRO A 675 -23.23 -3.91 20.24
CA PRO A 675 -24.35 -3.99 21.16
C PRO A 675 -25.07 -2.66 21.39
N ARG A 676 -24.40 -1.54 21.09
CA ARG A 676 -24.94 -0.18 21.25
C ARG A 676 -25.74 0.23 20.01
N LEU A 677 -25.22 -0.10 18.81
CA LEU A 677 -25.84 0.16 17.53
C LEU A 677 -26.97 -0.81 17.24
N LYS A 678 -26.80 -2.10 17.60
CA LYS A 678 -27.74 -3.19 17.33
C LYS A 678 -28.13 -3.28 15.86
N PRO A 679 -27.24 -3.75 14.98
CA PRO A 679 -27.54 -3.87 13.55
C PRO A 679 -28.69 -4.85 13.32
N GLU A 680 -29.67 -4.48 12.49
CA GLU A 680 -30.85 -5.26 12.12
C GLU A 680 -30.93 -5.58 10.63
N ASN A 681 -30.14 -4.89 9.82
CA ASN A 681 -30.10 -5.00 8.36
C ASN A 681 -28.69 -4.67 7.81
N TYR A 682 -28.49 -4.91 6.52
CA TYR A 682 -27.24 -4.67 5.84
C TYR A 682 -26.74 -3.21 5.95
N TYR A 683 -27.66 -2.22 5.85
CA TYR A 683 -27.26 -0.82 5.92
C TYR A 683 -26.76 -0.41 7.32
N ASP A 684 -27.24 -1.06 8.37
CA ASP A 684 -26.71 -0.87 9.73
C ASP A 684 -25.24 -1.32 9.83
N LEU A 685 -24.84 -2.37 9.08
CA LEU A 685 -23.42 -2.76 9.00
C LEU A 685 -22.60 -1.74 8.20
N VAL A 686 -23.16 -1.14 7.16
CA VAL A 686 -22.51 -0.04 6.41
C VAL A 686 -22.24 1.12 7.37
N ILE A 687 -23.18 1.49 8.22
CA ILE A 687 -23.01 2.53 9.24
C ILE A 687 -22.00 2.10 10.32
N GLU A 688 -22.07 0.86 10.83
CA GLU A 688 -21.13 0.35 11.85
C GLU A 688 -19.68 0.49 11.39
N ILE A 689 -19.39 0.12 10.13
CA ILE A 689 -18.04 0.21 9.55
C ILE A 689 -17.57 1.65 9.42
N ALA A 690 -18.48 2.59 9.16
CA ALA A 690 -18.15 4.01 8.94
C ALA A 690 -18.04 4.80 10.25
N ILE A 691 -18.96 4.57 11.21
CA ILE A 691 -19.11 5.45 12.38
C ILE A 691 -17.99 5.31 13.41
N VAL A 692 -17.33 4.14 13.47
CA VAL A 692 -16.21 3.88 14.37
C VAL A 692 -14.89 4.24 13.67
N ARG A 693 -14.75 5.51 13.31
CA ARG A 693 -13.58 6.07 12.63
C ARG A 693 -13.19 7.42 13.24
N PRO A 694 -11.93 7.87 13.10
CA PRO A 694 -11.50 9.14 13.68
C PRO A 694 -12.39 10.33 13.30
N GLY A 695 -12.78 10.46 12.03
CA GLY A 695 -13.61 11.57 11.54
C GLY A 695 -14.96 11.68 12.26
N PRO A 696 -15.84 10.67 12.24
CA PRO A 696 -17.11 10.69 12.94
C PRO A 696 -16.97 10.81 14.47
N ILE A 697 -15.91 10.25 15.07
CA ILE A 697 -15.65 10.36 16.51
C ILE A 697 -15.28 11.83 16.86
N GLN A 698 -14.37 12.44 16.11
CA GLN A 698 -13.94 13.82 16.33
C GLN A 698 -15.02 14.85 15.98
N GLY A 699 -15.87 14.54 15.00
CA GLY A 699 -17.04 15.35 14.63
C GLY A 699 -18.24 15.18 15.54
N GLU A 700 -18.08 14.49 16.70
CA GLU A 700 -19.13 14.25 17.69
C GLU A 700 -20.43 13.63 17.12
N MET A 701 -20.30 12.81 16.06
CA MET A 701 -21.45 12.24 15.34
C MET A 701 -22.00 10.98 16.00
N VAL A 702 -21.18 10.25 16.78
CA VAL A 702 -21.49 8.94 17.34
C VAL A 702 -22.61 9.02 18.38
N HIS A 703 -22.51 9.96 19.31
CA HIS A 703 -23.48 10.09 20.40
C HIS A 703 -24.88 10.52 19.93
N PRO A 704 -25.03 11.57 19.10
CA PRO A 704 -26.33 11.94 18.55
C PRO A 704 -26.97 10.80 17.71
N TYR A 705 -26.17 10.11 16.88
CA TYR A 705 -26.67 8.98 16.09
C TYR A 705 -27.28 7.89 16.99
N LEU A 706 -26.54 7.46 18.03
CA LEU A 706 -27.02 6.43 18.96
C LEU A 706 -28.21 6.91 19.80
N ALA A 707 -28.26 8.19 20.18
CA ALA A 707 -29.39 8.76 20.93
C ALA A 707 -30.67 8.74 20.06
N ARG A 708 -30.57 9.16 18.80
CA ARG A 708 -31.67 9.16 17.84
C ARG A 708 -32.13 7.75 17.48
N ARG A 709 -31.20 6.82 17.27
CA ARG A 709 -31.53 5.42 17.03
C ARG A 709 -32.30 4.78 18.21
N LYS A 710 -31.98 5.17 19.42
CA LYS A 710 -32.69 4.71 20.64
C LYS A 710 -33.99 5.48 20.94
N GLY A 711 -34.34 6.49 20.14
CA GLY A 711 -35.51 7.34 20.35
C GLY A 711 -35.36 8.28 21.57
N LEU A 712 -34.13 8.53 22.04
CA LEU A 712 -33.85 9.45 23.17
C LEU A 712 -33.77 10.90 22.68
N GLU A 713 -33.44 11.14 21.42
CA GLU A 713 -33.40 12.42 20.75
C GLU A 713 -34.30 12.38 19.50
N PRO A 714 -35.18 13.37 19.29
CA PRO A 714 -35.99 13.42 18.10
C PRO A 714 -35.12 13.72 16.87
N VAL A 715 -35.49 13.13 15.73
CA VAL A 715 -34.87 13.45 14.45
C VAL A 715 -35.64 14.58 13.80
N ASP A 716 -35.02 15.75 13.66
CA ASP A 716 -35.58 16.92 12.97
C ASP A 716 -34.86 17.14 11.64
N TYR A 717 -35.62 17.40 10.58
CA TYR A 717 -35.15 17.71 9.26
C TYR A 717 -35.66 19.10 8.84
N PRO A 718 -34.78 20.07 8.61
CA PRO A 718 -35.18 21.45 8.33
C PRO A 718 -35.87 21.60 6.96
N SER A 719 -35.70 20.64 6.04
CA SER A 719 -36.38 20.61 4.75
C SER A 719 -36.55 19.18 4.20
N PRO A 720 -37.49 18.96 3.24
CA PRO A 720 -37.64 17.67 2.56
C PRO A 720 -36.37 17.21 1.83
N GLU A 721 -35.61 18.13 1.24
CA GLU A 721 -34.39 17.86 0.51
C GLU A 721 -33.29 17.37 1.45
N VAL A 722 -33.11 18.03 2.62
CA VAL A 722 -32.17 17.59 3.66
C VAL A 722 -32.60 16.25 4.24
N LYS A 723 -33.91 16.01 4.41
CA LYS A 723 -34.44 14.70 4.82
C LYS A 723 -34.04 13.61 3.82
N ALA A 724 -34.22 13.85 2.53
CA ALA A 724 -33.88 12.85 1.49
C ALA A 724 -32.40 12.42 1.55
N VAL A 725 -31.49 13.34 1.93
CA VAL A 725 -30.04 13.05 2.07
C VAL A 725 -29.73 12.31 3.38
N LEU A 726 -30.34 12.72 4.51
CA LEU A 726 -29.91 12.30 5.85
C LEU A 726 -30.85 11.28 6.52
N GLU A 727 -31.99 10.94 5.94
CA GLU A 727 -32.98 10.04 6.56
C GLU A 727 -32.37 8.70 6.96
N ARG A 728 -31.53 8.12 6.10
CA ARG A 728 -30.88 6.82 6.31
C ARG A 728 -29.88 6.82 7.48
N THR A 729 -29.35 7.99 7.83
CA THR A 729 -28.39 8.20 8.92
C THR A 729 -28.97 9.00 10.08
N LEU A 730 -30.31 9.04 10.20
CA LEU A 730 -31.03 9.72 11.28
C LEU A 730 -30.62 11.18 11.46
N GLY A 731 -30.43 11.90 10.37
CA GLY A 731 -30.10 13.32 10.37
C GLY A 731 -28.62 13.64 10.67
N ILE A 732 -27.73 12.65 10.62
CA ILE A 732 -26.29 12.84 10.86
C ILE A 732 -25.53 12.57 9.55
N PRO A 733 -24.71 13.50 9.03
CA PRO A 733 -23.86 13.25 7.87
C PRO A 733 -22.67 12.36 8.28
N ILE A 734 -22.77 11.04 8.05
CA ILE A 734 -21.72 10.07 8.38
C ILE A 734 -20.76 9.87 7.20
N PHE A 735 -21.22 10.08 5.98
CA PHE A 735 -20.49 9.78 4.75
C PHE A 735 -20.09 11.04 3.97
N GLN A 736 -18.98 10.97 3.24
CA GLN A 736 -18.52 12.06 2.36
C GLN A 736 -19.59 12.44 1.31
N GLU A 737 -20.26 11.46 0.73
CA GLU A 737 -21.32 11.62 -0.24
C GLU A 737 -22.47 12.46 0.33
N GLN A 738 -22.85 12.22 1.57
CA GLN A 738 -23.88 13.02 2.24
C GLN A 738 -23.47 14.48 2.45
N VAL A 739 -22.18 14.73 2.76
CA VAL A 739 -21.66 16.10 2.86
C VAL A 739 -21.72 16.81 1.52
N MET A 740 -21.34 16.13 0.42
CA MET A 740 -21.45 16.67 -0.94
C MET A 740 -22.89 16.98 -1.29
N GLN A 741 -23.81 16.03 -1.08
CA GLN A 741 -25.24 16.22 -1.36
C GLN A 741 -25.84 17.35 -0.53
N LEU A 742 -25.50 17.47 0.77
CA LEU A 742 -25.93 18.60 1.61
C LEU A 742 -25.43 19.95 1.09
N ALA A 743 -24.17 20.04 0.67
CA ALA A 743 -23.63 21.26 0.08
C ALA A 743 -24.40 21.66 -1.19
N MET A 744 -24.80 20.69 -2.01
CA MET A 744 -25.59 20.92 -3.23
C MET A 744 -27.03 21.35 -2.90
N VAL A 745 -27.77 20.57 -2.08
CA VAL A 745 -29.21 20.82 -1.87
C VAL A 745 -29.47 21.97 -0.90
N ALA A 746 -28.68 22.10 0.18
CA ALA A 746 -28.90 23.10 1.22
C ALA A 746 -28.11 24.40 0.98
N ALA A 747 -26.94 24.37 0.34
CA ALA A 747 -26.10 25.54 0.14
C ALA A 747 -25.96 25.94 -1.34
N GLY A 748 -26.43 25.14 -2.31
CA GLY A 748 -26.44 25.47 -3.73
C GLY A 748 -25.10 25.35 -4.43
N PHE A 749 -24.26 24.48 -3.95
CA PHE A 749 -23.02 24.14 -4.63
C PHE A 749 -23.32 23.36 -5.91
N SER A 750 -22.52 23.56 -6.95
CA SER A 750 -22.50 22.62 -8.06
C SER A 750 -21.91 21.27 -7.63
N ALA A 751 -22.08 20.22 -8.43
CA ALA A 751 -21.48 18.91 -8.15
C ALA A 751 -19.94 19.00 -8.01
N ASP A 752 -19.31 19.80 -8.86
CA ASP A 752 -17.86 20.02 -8.87
C ASP A 752 -17.37 20.82 -7.66
N GLU A 753 -18.11 21.86 -7.26
CA GLU A 753 -17.80 22.60 -6.04
C GLU A 753 -17.95 21.73 -4.79
N ALA A 754 -18.91 20.81 -4.78
CA ALA A 754 -19.08 19.82 -3.71
C ALA A 754 -17.91 18.83 -3.67
N ASP A 755 -17.36 18.41 -4.83
CA ASP A 755 -16.15 17.59 -4.87
C ASP A 755 -14.90 18.37 -4.45
N GLN A 756 -14.78 19.65 -4.82
CA GLN A 756 -13.71 20.52 -4.33
C GLN A 756 -13.75 20.66 -2.79
N LEU A 757 -14.95 20.83 -2.21
CA LEU A 757 -15.14 20.84 -0.75
C LEU A 757 -14.67 19.52 -0.14
N ARG A 758 -15.02 18.37 -0.71
CA ARG A 758 -14.58 17.04 -0.25
C ARG A 758 -13.05 16.93 -0.24
N ARG A 759 -12.38 17.39 -1.29
CA ARG A 759 -10.90 17.39 -1.38
C ARG A 759 -10.27 18.35 -0.38
N ALA A 760 -10.83 19.54 -0.22
CA ALA A 760 -10.39 20.49 0.78
C ALA A 760 -10.52 19.91 2.21
N MET A 761 -11.61 19.21 2.52
CA MET A 761 -11.77 18.50 3.80
C MET A 761 -10.65 17.50 4.07
N ALA A 762 -10.26 16.69 3.09
CA ALA A 762 -9.19 15.69 3.25
C ALA A 762 -7.79 16.29 3.41
N ALA A 763 -7.57 17.54 3.02
CA ALA A 763 -6.27 18.19 3.00
C ALA A 763 -6.11 19.31 4.05
N TRP A 764 -7.22 19.83 4.63
CA TRP A 764 -7.21 21.10 5.36
C TRP A 764 -6.28 21.14 6.57
N LYS A 765 -6.13 20.04 7.32
CA LYS A 765 -5.19 19.98 8.46
C LYS A 765 -3.72 20.08 8.03
N ARG A 766 -3.41 19.72 6.78
CA ARG A 766 -2.04 19.80 6.24
C ARG A 766 -1.77 21.05 5.44
N LYS A 767 -2.78 21.56 4.70
CA LYS A 767 -2.61 22.63 3.71
C LYS A 767 -3.43 23.89 4.01
N GLY A 768 -4.38 23.88 5.01
CA GLY A 768 -5.37 24.94 5.19
C GLY A 768 -6.38 24.97 4.03
N GLY A 769 -7.15 26.07 3.92
CA GLY A 769 -7.97 26.35 2.73
C GLY A 769 -9.43 25.91 2.82
N LEU A 770 -9.97 25.69 4.04
CA LEU A 770 -11.39 25.40 4.22
C LEU A 770 -12.25 26.67 4.36
N GLU A 771 -11.65 27.81 4.66
CA GLU A 771 -12.32 29.09 4.95
C GLU A 771 -13.20 29.62 3.78
N PRO A 772 -12.79 29.51 2.50
CA PRO A 772 -13.67 29.92 1.38
C PRO A 772 -14.93 29.08 1.30
N PHE A 773 -14.82 27.78 1.56
CA PHE A 773 -15.96 26.84 1.53
C PHE A 773 -16.87 27.06 2.74
N GLU A 774 -16.32 27.38 3.93
CA GLU A 774 -17.10 27.76 5.12
C GLU A 774 -18.04 28.90 4.80
N ARG A 775 -17.49 30.00 4.30
CA ARG A 775 -18.26 31.20 3.99
C ARG A 775 -19.35 30.91 2.96
N LYS A 776 -18.99 30.25 1.87
CA LYS A 776 -19.94 29.89 0.80
C LYS A 776 -21.05 28.95 1.31
N LEU A 777 -20.72 27.97 2.15
CA LEU A 777 -21.69 27.05 2.73
C LEU A 777 -22.69 27.77 3.64
N LEU A 778 -22.17 28.59 4.59
CA LEU A 778 -22.99 29.33 5.55
C LEU A 778 -23.89 30.36 4.84
N ASP A 779 -23.37 31.12 3.87
CA ASP A 779 -24.12 32.12 3.11
C ASP A 779 -25.15 31.45 2.20
N GLY A 780 -24.79 30.35 1.53
CA GLY A 780 -25.70 29.58 0.68
C GLY A 780 -26.86 28.96 1.45
N MET A 781 -26.60 28.42 2.64
CA MET A 781 -27.64 27.89 3.52
C MET A 781 -28.54 28.99 4.05
N ARG A 782 -27.99 30.13 4.45
CA ARG A 782 -28.77 31.30 4.91
C ARG A 782 -29.68 31.83 3.79
N ALA A 783 -29.16 31.95 2.57
CA ALA A 783 -29.95 32.39 1.39
C ALA A 783 -31.13 31.48 1.08
N ARG A 784 -31.07 30.21 1.48
CA ARG A 784 -32.12 29.19 1.33
C ARG A 784 -33.02 29.05 2.56
N GLY A 785 -32.91 29.94 3.55
CA GLY A 785 -33.79 29.99 4.73
C GLY A 785 -33.45 29.04 5.86
N TYR A 786 -32.27 28.39 5.83
CA TYR A 786 -31.83 27.55 6.97
C TYR A 786 -31.35 28.41 8.13
N SER A 787 -31.57 27.93 9.37
CA SER A 787 -31.11 28.63 10.58
C SER A 787 -29.57 28.65 10.67
N GLN A 788 -29.05 29.70 11.28
CA GLN A 788 -27.59 29.87 11.47
C GLN A 788 -27.02 28.73 12.36
N GLU A 789 -27.79 28.30 13.36
CA GLU A 789 -27.39 27.19 14.26
C GLU A 789 -27.26 25.87 13.49
N PHE A 790 -28.21 25.59 12.59
CA PHE A 790 -28.14 24.39 11.76
C PHE A 790 -26.94 24.46 10.82
N ALA A 791 -26.72 25.57 10.14
CA ALA A 791 -25.60 25.75 9.22
C ALA A 791 -24.23 25.60 9.92
N GLN A 792 -24.08 26.21 11.10
CA GLN A 792 -22.86 26.09 11.90
C GLN A 792 -22.63 24.65 12.39
N ARG A 793 -23.68 23.96 12.85
CA ARG A 793 -23.59 22.54 13.27
C ARG A 793 -23.13 21.66 12.13
N ILE A 794 -23.71 21.78 10.95
CA ILE A 794 -23.30 21.04 9.75
C ILE A 794 -21.83 21.33 9.41
N PHE A 795 -21.42 22.59 9.45
CA PHE A 795 -20.02 22.95 9.15
C PHE A 795 -19.03 22.36 10.18
N GLN A 796 -19.38 22.35 11.48
CA GLN A 796 -18.54 21.71 12.50
C GLN A 796 -18.43 20.19 12.28
N GLN A 797 -19.52 19.53 11.87
CA GLN A 797 -19.47 18.13 11.49
C GLN A 797 -18.58 17.91 10.26
N ILE A 798 -18.65 18.77 9.25
CA ILE A 798 -17.77 18.76 8.07
C ILE A 798 -16.29 18.90 8.47
N LYS A 799 -15.97 19.79 9.42
CA LYS A 799 -14.61 19.90 9.98
C LYS A 799 -14.09 18.59 10.59
N GLY A 800 -14.95 17.79 11.22
CA GLY A 800 -14.63 16.47 11.74
C GLY A 800 -14.12 15.50 10.68
N PHE A 801 -14.55 15.62 9.42
CA PHE A 801 -14.04 14.83 8.30
C PHE A 801 -12.60 15.14 7.87
N GLY A 802 -12.01 16.23 8.37
CA GLY A 802 -10.66 16.67 8.02
C GLY A 802 -9.53 15.68 8.39
N ASP A 803 -9.78 14.75 9.30
CA ASP A 803 -8.82 13.67 9.60
C ASP A 803 -9.05 12.45 8.72
N TYR A 804 -10.30 12.10 8.45
CA TYR A 804 -10.66 10.95 7.62
C TYR A 804 -12.16 10.96 7.29
N GLY A 805 -12.52 11.42 6.09
CA GLY A 805 -13.88 11.23 5.58
C GLY A 805 -14.05 9.82 5.02
N PHE A 806 -15.09 9.09 5.42
CA PHE A 806 -15.31 7.72 4.95
C PHE A 806 -16.33 7.67 3.81
N PRO A 807 -16.01 6.97 2.70
CA PRO A 807 -16.95 6.79 1.60
C PRO A 807 -18.06 5.78 1.93
N GLU A 808 -19.31 6.10 1.59
CA GLU A 808 -20.44 5.17 1.73
C GLU A 808 -20.24 3.91 0.90
N SER A 809 -19.79 4.07 -0.35
CA SER A 809 -19.49 2.96 -1.26
C SER A 809 -18.42 2.00 -0.74
N HIS A 810 -17.38 2.54 -0.09
CA HIS A 810 -16.34 1.72 0.53
C HIS A 810 -16.90 0.93 1.73
N SER A 811 -17.72 1.58 2.58
CA SER A 811 -18.44 0.89 3.67
C SER A 811 -19.35 -0.21 3.12
N ALA A 812 -20.08 0.04 2.04
CA ALA A 812 -20.96 -0.94 1.43
C ALA A 812 -20.19 -2.16 0.90
N SER A 813 -19.10 -1.96 0.16
CA SER A 813 -18.26 -3.06 -0.32
C SER A 813 -17.76 -3.95 0.83
N PHE A 814 -17.36 -3.33 1.94
CA PHE A 814 -16.85 -4.05 3.11
C PHE A 814 -17.95 -4.67 3.97
N ALA A 815 -19.13 -4.05 4.04
CA ALA A 815 -20.29 -4.61 4.71
C ALA A 815 -20.77 -5.92 4.07
N LEU A 816 -20.62 -6.07 2.76
CA LEU A 816 -20.90 -7.32 2.06
C LEU A 816 -20.02 -8.46 2.58
N LEU A 817 -18.72 -8.23 2.66
CA LEU A 817 -17.77 -9.23 3.16
C LEU A 817 -17.90 -9.46 4.67
N ALA A 818 -18.26 -8.42 5.44
CA ALA A 818 -18.57 -8.53 6.87
C ALA A 818 -19.79 -9.43 7.08
N TYR A 819 -20.86 -9.22 6.32
CA TYR A 819 -22.06 -10.03 6.39
C TYR A 819 -21.80 -11.49 6.00
N VAL A 820 -21.11 -11.72 4.86
CA VAL A 820 -20.74 -13.06 4.38
C VAL A 820 -19.90 -13.81 5.43
N SER A 821 -18.87 -13.16 5.98
CA SER A 821 -18.02 -13.77 7.02
C SER A 821 -18.78 -14.02 8.33
N ALA A 822 -19.71 -13.15 8.70
CA ALA A 822 -20.60 -13.36 9.87
C ALA A 822 -21.58 -14.51 9.63
N TRP A 823 -22.15 -14.64 8.43
CA TRP A 823 -23.02 -15.75 8.07
C TRP A 823 -22.27 -17.09 8.12
N LEU A 824 -21.07 -17.17 7.57
CA LEU A 824 -20.21 -18.35 7.64
C LEU A 824 -19.87 -18.71 9.10
N LYS A 825 -19.53 -17.73 9.92
CA LYS A 825 -19.30 -17.94 11.36
C LYS A 825 -20.54 -18.49 12.06
N ARG A 826 -21.71 -17.90 11.80
CA ARG A 826 -22.97 -18.27 12.49
C ARG A 826 -23.45 -19.67 12.15
N HIS A 827 -23.41 -20.04 10.87
CA HIS A 827 -24.01 -21.29 10.38
C HIS A 827 -22.99 -22.41 10.17
N HIS A 828 -21.74 -22.07 9.90
CA HIS A 828 -20.68 -23.03 9.57
C HIS A 828 -19.36 -22.72 10.29
N PRO A 829 -19.36 -22.64 11.65
CA PRO A 829 -18.19 -22.19 12.42
C PRO A 829 -16.96 -23.08 12.22
N ALA A 830 -17.12 -24.39 11.98
CA ALA A 830 -16.02 -25.30 11.72
C ALA A 830 -15.31 -24.97 10.39
N ALA A 831 -16.09 -24.81 9.31
CA ALA A 831 -15.57 -24.46 7.98
C ALA A 831 -14.92 -23.05 8.01
N PHE A 832 -15.57 -22.10 8.66
CA PHE A 832 -15.05 -20.73 8.78
C PHE A 832 -13.73 -20.68 9.56
N CYS A 833 -13.66 -21.33 10.73
CA CYS A 833 -12.41 -21.40 11.51
C CYS A 833 -11.30 -22.12 10.75
N CYS A 834 -11.60 -23.24 10.08
CA CYS A 834 -10.64 -23.96 9.24
C CYS A 834 -10.07 -23.06 8.14
N ALA A 835 -10.93 -22.31 7.46
CA ALA A 835 -10.54 -21.38 6.40
C ALA A 835 -9.67 -20.22 6.93
N LEU A 836 -10.00 -19.65 8.09
CA LEU A 836 -9.20 -18.61 8.75
C LEU A 836 -7.81 -19.11 9.16
N LEU A 837 -7.70 -20.31 9.73
CA LEU A 837 -6.41 -20.93 10.11
C LEU A 837 -5.52 -21.18 8.91
N ASN A 838 -6.12 -21.59 7.77
CA ASN A 838 -5.39 -21.85 6.54
C ASN A 838 -5.13 -20.59 5.69
N SER A 839 -5.58 -19.43 6.13
CA SER A 839 -5.35 -18.13 5.48
C SER A 839 -4.49 -17.19 6.32
N GLN A 840 -3.86 -17.71 7.39
CA GLN A 840 -2.92 -16.93 8.20
C GLN A 840 -1.63 -16.60 7.41
N PRO A 841 -0.96 -15.47 7.68
CA PRO A 841 -1.29 -14.43 8.68
C PRO A 841 -2.39 -13.47 8.19
N MET A 842 -3.47 -13.30 8.97
CA MET A 842 -4.53 -12.33 8.70
C MET A 842 -5.34 -12.01 9.96
N GLY A 843 -6.02 -10.84 9.96
CA GLY A 843 -6.89 -10.41 11.05
C GLY A 843 -6.14 -10.01 12.33
N PHE A 844 -6.91 -9.82 13.42
CA PHE A 844 -6.40 -9.40 14.72
C PHE A 844 -6.10 -10.58 15.65
N TYR A 845 -6.54 -11.79 15.30
CA TYR A 845 -6.55 -12.95 16.17
C TYR A 845 -5.64 -14.06 15.66
N GLY A 846 -4.79 -14.54 16.55
CA GLY A 846 -3.94 -15.71 16.27
C GLY A 846 -4.72 -17.04 16.36
N PRO A 847 -4.11 -18.15 15.93
CA PRO A 847 -4.76 -19.47 15.90
C PRO A 847 -5.41 -19.89 17.21
N SER A 848 -4.74 -19.62 18.35
CA SER A 848 -5.28 -19.96 19.68
C SER A 848 -6.63 -19.30 19.97
N GLN A 849 -6.77 -18.02 19.60
CA GLN A 849 -7.99 -17.25 19.85
C GLN A 849 -9.13 -17.68 18.91
N LEU A 850 -8.83 -17.94 17.65
CA LEU A 850 -9.78 -18.45 16.65
C LEU A 850 -10.31 -19.83 17.07
N LEU A 851 -9.46 -20.71 17.56
CA LEU A 851 -9.86 -22.04 18.03
C LEU A 851 -10.70 -21.98 19.34
N GLN A 852 -10.36 -21.07 20.25
CA GLN A 852 -11.18 -20.85 21.45
C GLN A 852 -12.59 -20.34 21.07
N ASP A 853 -12.68 -19.47 20.09
CA ASP A 853 -13.94 -18.97 19.58
C ASP A 853 -14.76 -20.11 18.93
N ALA A 854 -14.15 -20.90 18.04
CA ALA A 854 -14.80 -22.05 17.42
C ALA A 854 -15.32 -23.08 18.47
N ARG A 855 -14.53 -23.36 19.51
CA ARG A 855 -14.96 -24.26 20.62
C ARG A 855 -16.15 -23.71 21.39
N ARG A 856 -16.26 -22.37 21.57
CA ARG A 856 -17.45 -21.73 22.20
C ARG A 856 -18.68 -21.90 21.32
N HIS A 857 -18.52 -22.05 20.01
CA HIS A 857 -19.59 -22.36 19.06
C HIS A 857 -19.81 -23.86 18.85
N GLY A 858 -19.31 -24.72 19.77
CA GLY A 858 -19.53 -26.15 19.75
C GLY A 858 -18.69 -26.94 18.73
N VAL A 859 -17.68 -26.35 18.13
CA VAL A 859 -16.80 -27.05 17.18
C VAL A 859 -15.85 -27.98 17.93
N GLU A 860 -15.86 -29.28 17.60
CA GLU A 860 -14.83 -30.22 18.02
C GLU A 860 -13.52 -29.93 17.32
N VAL A 861 -12.44 -29.69 18.09
CA VAL A 861 -11.10 -29.46 17.55
C VAL A 861 -10.19 -30.63 17.89
N ARG A 862 -9.64 -31.26 16.86
CA ARG A 862 -8.74 -32.40 16.96
C ARG A 862 -7.28 -32.00 16.80
N PRO A 863 -6.34 -32.54 17.60
CA PRO A 863 -4.91 -32.17 17.55
C PRO A 863 -4.26 -32.58 16.23
N VAL A 864 -3.03 -32.09 16.02
CA VAL A 864 -2.17 -32.60 14.94
C VAL A 864 -1.83 -34.07 15.22
N ASP A 865 -1.95 -34.93 14.21
CA ASP A 865 -1.65 -36.36 14.29
C ASP A 865 -1.09 -36.86 12.94
N VAL A 866 0.03 -37.56 12.94
CA VAL A 866 0.66 -38.08 11.72
C VAL A 866 -0.22 -39.08 10.97
N GLN A 867 -1.14 -39.76 11.68
CA GLN A 867 -2.08 -40.71 11.07
C GLN A 867 -3.32 -40.07 10.44
N ALA A 868 -3.62 -38.81 10.81
CA ALA A 868 -4.88 -38.16 10.37
C ALA A 868 -4.69 -36.80 9.69
N SER A 869 -3.76 -35.95 10.19
CA SER A 869 -3.63 -34.56 9.73
C SER A 869 -3.19 -34.44 8.27
N GLN A 870 -3.69 -33.43 7.58
CA GLN A 870 -3.23 -32.99 6.27
C GLN A 870 -2.15 -31.91 6.40
N SER A 871 -1.57 -31.46 5.29
CA SER A 871 -0.60 -30.35 5.29
C SER A 871 -1.22 -29.07 5.87
N GLN A 872 -2.51 -28.81 5.55
CA GLN A 872 -3.31 -27.72 6.11
C GLN A 872 -4.37 -28.28 7.07
N CYS A 873 -5.00 -27.40 7.87
CA CYS A 873 -6.17 -27.77 8.67
C CYS A 873 -7.28 -28.30 7.75
N SER A 874 -8.03 -29.28 8.22
CA SER A 874 -9.08 -29.94 7.44
C SER A 874 -10.33 -30.21 8.27
N LEU A 875 -11.45 -30.48 7.59
CA LEU A 875 -12.67 -30.94 8.24
C LEU A 875 -12.75 -32.46 8.22
N GLU A 876 -13.18 -33.04 9.31
CA GLU A 876 -13.53 -34.45 9.44
C GLU A 876 -15.05 -34.56 9.68
N PHE A 877 -15.68 -35.53 9.03
CA PHE A 877 -17.14 -35.71 9.09
C PHE A 877 -17.51 -36.98 9.87
N PRO A 878 -17.69 -36.88 11.20
CA PRO A 878 -18.13 -38.02 12.02
C PRO A 878 -19.57 -38.42 11.65
N ALA A 879 -19.88 -39.70 11.66
CA ALA A 879 -21.22 -40.18 11.41
C ALA A 879 -22.21 -39.56 12.43
N ASN A 880 -23.26 -38.90 11.93
CA ASN A 880 -24.33 -38.28 12.74
C ASN A 880 -23.88 -37.11 13.66
N ALA A 881 -22.74 -36.45 13.40
CA ALA A 881 -22.28 -35.29 14.16
C ALA A 881 -21.91 -34.11 13.22
N ALA A 882 -21.81 -32.91 13.81
CA ALA A 882 -21.31 -31.74 13.08
C ALA A 882 -19.85 -31.92 12.68
N PRO A 883 -19.38 -31.24 11.61
CA PRO A 883 -17.99 -31.33 11.16
C PRO A 883 -17.02 -30.97 12.30
N ALA A 884 -15.99 -31.80 12.49
CA ALA A 884 -14.88 -31.56 13.41
C ALA A 884 -13.70 -30.93 12.67
N LEU A 885 -12.96 -30.04 13.34
CA LEU A 885 -11.78 -29.39 12.79
C LEU A 885 -10.53 -30.17 13.19
N ARG A 886 -9.78 -30.69 12.24
CA ARG A 886 -8.46 -31.30 12.45
C ARG A 886 -7.36 -30.27 12.19
N LEU A 887 -6.44 -30.07 13.16
CA LEU A 887 -5.27 -29.24 12.95
C LEU A 887 -4.30 -29.85 11.95
N GLY A 888 -3.81 -29.04 11.01
CA GLY A 888 -2.84 -29.44 10.00
C GLY A 888 -1.38 -29.31 10.46
N PHE A 889 -0.48 -29.89 9.69
CA PHE A 889 0.96 -29.80 9.93
C PHE A 889 1.48 -28.35 9.81
N ASN A 890 0.78 -27.46 9.11
CA ASN A 890 1.07 -26.01 9.04
C ASN A 890 1.00 -25.31 10.41
N GLN A 891 0.45 -25.94 11.44
CA GLN A 891 0.44 -25.42 12.82
C GLN A 891 1.71 -25.82 13.62
N VAL A 892 2.53 -26.75 13.12
CA VAL A 892 3.75 -27.22 13.79
C VAL A 892 4.90 -26.27 13.47
N LYS A 893 5.44 -25.62 14.50
CA LYS A 893 6.57 -24.68 14.35
C LYS A 893 7.83 -25.43 13.87
N GLY A 894 8.46 -24.91 12.82
CA GLY A 894 9.69 -25.46 12.26
C GLY A 894 9.49 -26.53 11.19
N LEU A 895 8.31 -27.13 11.08
CA LEU A 895 8.03 -28.15 10.07
C LEU A 895 7.76 -27.51 8.70
N SER A 896 8.52 -27.89 7.67
CA SER A 896 8.35 -27.35 6.32
C SER A 896 7.14 -27.94 5.61
N GLN A 897 6.57 -27.21 4.65
CA GLN A 897 5.45 -27.69 3.84
C GLN A 897 5.83 -28.90 3.00
N SER A 898 7.08 -29.00 2.53
CA SER A 898 7.58 -30.16 1.80
C SER A 898 7.55 -31.42 2.65
N VAL A 899 7.97 -31.33 3.90
CA VAL A 899 7.92 -32.44 4.88
C VAL A 899 6.48 -32.85 5.17
N ALA A 900 5.59 -31.89 5.41
CA ALA A 900 4.16 -32.16 5.59
C ALA A 900 3.56 -32.91 4.39
N THR A 901 3.91 -32.53 3.17
CA THR A 901 3.45 -33.19 1.94
C THR A 901 3.98 -34.62 1.84
N LYS A 902 5.27 -34.87 2.15
CA LYS A 902 5.88 -36.21 2.18
C LYS A 902 5.14 -37.14 3.16
N ILE A 903 4.84 -36.66 4.38
CA ILE A 903 4.09 -37.42 5.39
C ILE A 903 2.72 -37.84 4.85
N VAL A 904 1.96 -36.89 4.27
CA VAL A 904 0.62 -37.16 3.71
C VAL A 904 0.69 -38.16 2.59
N GLN A 905 1.64 -38.03 1.64
CA GLN A 905 1.82 -38.94 0.52
C GLN A 905 2.25 -40.36 0.98
N ALA A 906 3.19 -40.47 1.93
CA ALA A 906 3.62 -41.73 2.48
C ALA A 906 2.50 -42.47 3.20
N ARG A 907 1.67 -41.72 3.98
CA ARG A 907 0.50 -42.26 4.67
C ARG A 907 -0.57 -42.77 3.72
N GLY A 908 -0.78 -42.11 2.56
CA GLY A 908 -1.79 -42.49 1.55
C GLY A 908 -1.62 -43.94 1.02
N ARG A 909 -0.43 -44.54 1.17
CA ARG A 909 -0.16 -45.94 0.79
C ARG A 909 -0.69 -46.93 1.84
N GLN A 910 -0.39 -46.67 3.12
CA GLN A 910 -0.89 -47.41 4.30
C GLN A 910 -0.62 -46.62 5.56
N PRO A 911 -1.38 -46.83 6.67
CA PRO A 911 -1.07 -46.19 7.96
C PRO A 911 0.34 -46.50 8.45
N PHE A 912 0.91 -45.60 9.22
CA PHE A 912 2.22 -45.82 9.84
C PHE A 912 2.10 -46.75 11.03
N THR A 913 3.07 -47.69 11.19
CA THR A 913 3.09 -48.65 12.28
C THR A 913 3.98 -48.23 13.44
N SER A 914 5.01 -47.44 13.19
CA SER A 914 5.95 -46.93 14.18
C SER A 914 6.55 -45.57 13.75
N VAL A 915 7.30 -44.91 14.67
CA VAL A 915 8.05 -43.68 14.36
C VAL A 915 9.15 -43.99 13.34
N THR A 916 9.77 -45.17 13.42
CA THR A 916 10.78 -45.62 12.47
C THR A 916 10.20 -45.86 11.07
N ASP A 917 9.01 -46.49 10.97
CA ASP A 917 8.30 -46.64 9.73
C ASP A 917 7.92 -45.29 9.07
N LEU A 918 7.45 -44.34 9.88
CA LEU A 918 7.17 -42.99 9.42
C LEU A 918 8.45 -42.32 8.86
N ALA A 919 9.56 -42.38 9.59
CA ALA A 919 10.82 -41.77 9.17
C ALA A 919 11.33 -42.36 7.86
N ALA A 920 11.31 -43.67 7.74
CA ALA A 920 11.77 -44.39 6.56
C ALA A 920 10.92 -44.10 5.31
N ARG A 921 9.60 -44.13 5.46
CA ARG A 921 8.66 -43.99 4.32
C ARG A 921 8.50 -42.56 3.85
N ALA A 922 8.53 -41.60 4.78
CA ALA A 922 8.41 -40.19 4.46
C ALA A 922 9.77 -39.48 4.25
N GLY A 923 10.89 -40.19 4.50
CA GLY A 923 12.24 -39.65 4.34
C GLY A 923 12.48 -38.44 5.28
N LEU A 924 12.14 -38.61 6.58
CA LEU A 924 12.27 -37.56 7.59
C LEU A 924 13.62 -37.65 8.28
N ASP A 925 14.20 -36.50 8.58
CA ASP A 925 15.39 -36.43 9.41
C ASP A 925 15.02 -36.36 10.91
N ARG A 926 16.03 -36.37 11.76
CA ARG A 926 15.87 -36.32 13.22
C ARG A 926 15.18 -35.01 13.65
N GLN A 927 15.49 -33.88 13.02
CA GLN A 927 14.95 -32.57 13.36
C GLN A 927 13.43 -32.52 13.06
N ASP A 928 13.01 -33.07 11.93
CA ASP A 928 11.59 -33.18 11.56
C ASP A 928 10.81 -34.01 12.59
N LEU A 929 11.38 -35.15 13.01
CA LEU A 929 10.78 -36.00 14.02
C LEU A 929 10.72 -35.34 15.40
N GLU A 930 11.73 -34.56 15.79
CA GLU A 930 11.73 -33.76 17.01
C GLU A 930 10.63 -32.69 17.00
N TYR A 931 10.41 -32.00 15.88
CA TYR A 931 9.29 -31.04 15.72
C TYR A 931 7.93 -31.74 15.88
N LEU A 932 7.74 -32.89 15.26
CA LEU A 932 6.51 -33.70 15.37
C LEU A 932 6.30 -34.21 16.80
N ALA A 933 7.37 -34.70 17.46
CA ALA A 933 7.33 -35.14 18.87
C ALA A 933 7.00 -33.97 19.79
N ALA A 934 7.62 -32.80 19.59
CA ALA A 934 7.33 -31.58 20.36
C ALA A 934 5.86 -31.13 20.24
N ALA A 935 5.26 -31.31 19.08
CA ALA A 935 3.86 -30.98 18.80
C ALA A 935 2.85 -32.06 19.28
N ASP A 936 3.30 -33.15 19.93
CA ASP A 936 2.51 -34.32 20.30
C ASP A 936 1.86 -35.03 19.09
N ALA A 937 2.36 -34.78 17.85
CA ALA A 937 1.80 -35.31 16.62
C ALA A 937 2.08 -36.82 16.43
N LEU A 938 3.03 -37.38 17.20
CA LEU A 938 3.41 -38.80 17.20
C LEU A 938 2.64 -39.60 18.27
N LYS A 939 1.65 -38.99 18.96
CA LYS A 939 0.95 -39.63 20.07
C LYS A 939 0.27 -40.96 19.67
N SER A 940 -0.28 -41.05 18.48
CA SER A 940 -0.91 -42.27 17.94
C SER A 940 0.08 -43.42 17.74
N LEU A 941 1.37 -43.13 17.56
CA LEU A 941 2.43 -44.12 17.35
C LEU A 941 3.21 -44.41 18.64
N ALA A 942 3.48 -43.40 19.46
CA ALA A 942 4.38 -43.51 20.62
C ALA A 942 3.66 -43.41 21.98
N GLY A 943 2.36 -43.08 22.01
CA GLY A 943 1.53 -43.01 23.24
C GLY A 943 1.64 -41.68 23.99
N ASN A 944 2.84 -41.14 24.17
CA ASN A 944 3.04 -39.82 24.79
C ASN A 944 4.31 -39.13 24.28
N ARG A 945 4.42 -37.82 24.57
CA ARG A 945 5.49 -36.92 24.05
C ARG A 945 6.90 -37.40 24.43
N HIS A 946 7.13 -37.89 25.68
CA HIS A 946 8.44 -38.36 26.09
C HIS A 946 8.87 -39.63 25.34
N ARG A 947 7.92 -40.55 25.11
CA ARG A 947 8.20 -41.75 24.29
C ARG A 947 8.41 -41.37 22.82
N ALA A 948 7.68 -40.36 22.31
CA ALA A 948 7.86 -39.84 20.97
C ALA A 948 9.27 -39.28 20.76
N PHE A 949 9.80 -38.49 21.72
CA PHE A 949 11.16 -37.97 21.68
C PHE A 949 12.18 -39.09 21.77
N TRP A 950 11.96 -40.10 22.62
CA TRP A 950 12.83 -41.28 22.71
C TRP A 950 12.88 -42.01 21.37
N ALA A 951 11.72 -42.32 20.79
CA ALA A 951 11.65 -43.02 19.52
C ALA A 951 12.27 -42.20 18.38
N ALA A 952 12.05 -40.87 18.35
CA ALA A 952 12.68 -39.96 17.36
C ALA A 952 14.22 -39.96 17.48
N GLY A 953 14.75 -39.97 18.73
CA GLY A 953 16.18 -40.01 19.01
C GLY A 953 16.88 -41.33 18.60
N GLY A 954 16.10 -42.42 18.54
CA GLY A 954 16.57 -43.75 18.14
C GLY A 954 16.52 -44.04 16.63
N VAL A 955 16.02 -43.06 15.83
CA VAL A 955 16.00 -43.23 14.35
C VAL A 955 17.38 -42.89 13.79
N GLU A 956 18.01 -43.88 13.20
CA GLU A 956 19.29 -43.71 12.49
C GLU A 956 19.06 -43.28 11.04
N ALA A 957 20.01 -42.52 10.48
CA ALA A 957 19.97 -42.11 9.10
C ALA A 957 19.97 -43.34 8.16
N LEU A 958 19.02 -43.37 7.21
CA LEU A 958 18.93 -44.42 6.18
C LEU A 958 20.22 -44.46 5.37
N THR A 959 20.99 -45.55 5.51
CA THR A 959 22.11 -45.83 4.59
C THR A 959 21.60 -46.69 3.41
N PRO A 960 21.88 -46.30 2.15
CA PRO A 960 21.33 -46.96 0.97
C PRO A 960 21.66 -48.47 0.85
N VAL A 961 22.68 -48.95 1.60
CA VAL A 961 23.23 -50.29 1.47
C VAL A 961 22.64 -51.29 2.45
N PHE A 962 22.18 -50.88 3.65
CA PHE A 962 21.84 -51.80 4.74
C PHE A 962 20.33 -51.83 5.12
N GLY A 963 19.47 -51.07 4.48
CA GLY A 963 18.05 -50.96 4.90
C GLY A 963 17.90 -50.32 6.29
N THR A 964 16.70 -50.37 6.86
CA THR A 964 16.45 -49.94 8.26
C THR A 964 16.77 -51.14 9.19
N PRO A 965 17.80 -51.07 10.06
CA PRO A 965 17.97 -52.09 11.08
C PRO A 965 16.80 -51.95 12.09
N GLU A 966 16.00 -52.98 12.26
CA GLU A 966 15.09 -53.06 13.43
C GLU A 966 15.92 -53.28 14.69
N ILE A 967 16.29 -52.20 15.39
CA ILE A 967 16.89 -52.30 16.71
C ILE A 967 15.74 -52.53 17.69
N ALA A 968 15.57 -53.78 18.14
CA ALA A 968 14.62 -54.14 19.17
C ALA A 968 15.08 -53.65 20.57
N GLU A 969 15.11 -52.35 20.79
CA GLU A 969 15.37 -51.80 22.10
C GLU A 969 14.07 -51.80 22.95
N ALA A 970 14.21 -52.30 24.21
CA ALA A 970 13.13 -52.17 25.19
C ALA A 970 12.91 -50.68 25.54
N THR A 971 11.71 -50.15 25.29
CA THR A 971 11.39 -48.76 25.66
C THR A 971 11.59 -48.57 27.17
N PRO A 972 12.44 -47.65 27.64
CA PRO A 972 12.64 -47.42 29.08
C PRO A 972 11.33 -46.91 29.74
N LEU A 973 11.20 -47.11 31.04
CA LEU A 973 10.12 -46.59 31.85
C LEU A 973 10.20 -45.05 31.96
N LEU A 974 9.73 -44.37 30.91
CA LEU A 974 9.67 -42.91 30.88
C LEU A 974 8.43 -42.41 31.65
N LYS A 975 8.64 -41.41 32.51
CA LYS A 975 7.54 -40.77 33.24
C LYS A 975 6.61 -40.04 32.24
N THR A 976 5.31 -40.23 32.40
CA THR A 976 4.34 -39.47 31.64
C THR A 976 4.45 -37.97 31.94
N PRO A 977 4.44 -37.05 30.92
CA PRO A 977 4.53 -35.63 31.16
C PRO A 977 3.38 -35.15 32.08
N LYS A 978 3.68 -34.22 33.00
CA LYS A 978 2.64 -33.58 33.82
C LYS A 978 1.79 -32.64 32.97
N PRO A 979 0.48 -32.42 33.31
CA PRO A 979 -0.41 -31.55 32.53
C PRO A 979 0.18 -30.14 32.25
N GLY A 980 0.85 -29.52 33.22
CA GLY A 980 1.51 -28.23 33.04
C GLY A 980 2.68 -28.26 32.05
N GLN A 981 3.48 -29.35 32.03
CA GLN A 981 4.56 -29.54 31.06
C GLN A 981 4.01 -29.71 29.64
N GLU A 982 2.89 -30.43 29.50
CA GLU A 982 2.20 -30.61 28.22
C GLU A 982 1.70 -29.28 27.66
N VAL A 983 1.08 -28.43 28.49
CA VAL A 983 0.59 -27.12 28.09
C VAL A 983 1.75 -26.21 27.66
N LEU A 984 2.86 -26.18 28.40
CA LEU A 984 4.06 -25.41 28.03
C LEU A 984 4.65 -25.89 26.72
N ALA A 985 4.74 -27.21 26.50
CA ALA A 985 5.25 -27.79 25.27
C ALA A 985 4.34 -27.49 24.06
N ASP A 986 3.02 -27.52 24.25
CA ASP A 986 2.04 -27.12 23.23
C ASP A 986 2.28 -25.67 22.77
N TYR A 987 2.38 -24.71 23.73
CA TYR A 987 2.66 -23.30 23.37
C TYR A 987 4.02 -23.11 22.68
N ALA A 988 5.02 -23.88 23.07
CA ALA A 988 6.35 -23.80 22.43
C ALA A 988 6.36 -24.33 21.00
N SER A 989 5.59 -25.41 20.72
CA SER A 989 5.63 -26.15 19.44
C SER A 989 4.54 -25.78 18.44
N ILE A 990 3.32 -25.47 18.90
CA ILE A 990 2.17 -25.13 18.03
C ILE A 990 1.52 -23.78 18.38
N ARG A 991 2.09 -23.01 19.31
CA ARG A 991 1.62 -21.68 19.78
C ARG A 991 0.21 -21.67 20.37
N LEU A 992 -0.37 -22.82 20.69
CA LEU A 992 -1.69 -22.99 21.25
C LEU A 992 -1.75 -24.30 22.08
N SER A 993 -2.75 -24.47 22.95
CA SER A 993 -3.03 -25.75 23.58
C SER A 993 -4.52 -26.07 23.47
N LEU A 994 -4.84 -27.32 23.15
CA LEU A 994 -6.19 -27.84 23.17
C LEU A 994 -6.57 -28.40 24.56
N ARG A 995 -5.63 -28.40 25.49
CA ARG A 995 -5.78 -28.83 26.88
C ARG A 995 -6.34 -27.71 27.76
N GLU A 996 -6.27 -27.85 29.07
CA GLU A 996 -6.70 -26.82 30.00
C GLU A 996 -5.86 -25.54 29.89
N HIS A 997 -6.48 -24.41 30.17
CA HIS A 997 -5.80 -23.13 30.25
C HIS A 997 -4.78 -23.12 31.40
N PRO A 998 -3.58 -22.52 31.28
CA PRO A 998 -2.56 -22.48 32.34
C PRO A 998 -3.09 -22.02 33.70
N LEU A 999 -3.98 -20.99 33.71
CA LEU A 999 -4.62 -20.54 34.94
C LEU A 999 -5.65 -21.55 35.48
N GLY A 1000 -6.20 -22.43 34.66
CA GLY A 1000 -7.09 -23.53 35.08
C GLY A 1000 -6.32 -24.49 35.99
N LEU A 1001 -5.11 -24.87 35.60
CA LEU A 1001 -4.22 -25.74 36.36
C LEU A 1001 -3.77 -25.13 37.70
N LEU A 1002 -3.78 -23.80 37.83
CA LEU A 1002 -3.41 -23.07 39.04
C LEU A 1002 -4.61 -22.64 39.90
N ARG A 1003 -5.84 -22.84 39.44
CA ARG A 1003 -7.06 -22.29 40.05
C ARG A 1003 -7.25 -22.76 41.50
N GLU A 1004 -6.97 -24.02 41.82
CA GLU A 1004 -7.04 -24.53 43.18
C GLU A 1004 -5.99 -23.90 44.11
N ARG A 1005 -4.78 -23.61 43.59
CA ARG A 1005 -3.74 -22.91 44.35
C ARG A 1005 -4.02 -21.44 44.55
N LEU A 1006 -4.72 -20.80 43.58
CA LEU A 1006 -5.07 -19.37 43.63
C LEU A 1006 -6.35 -19.13 44.47
N ARG A 1007 -7.14 -20.16 44.79
CA ARG A 1007 -8.29 -20.08 45.69
C ARG A 1007 -7.90 -20.27 47.18
N ARG A 1008 -6.74 -20.81 47.48
CA ARG A 1008 -6.10 -20.86 48.82
C ARG A 1008 -5.25 -19.62 49.08
#